data_48080f2ce3e59541cc1b58eeb77046f9
#
_entry.id   48080f2ce3e59541cc1b58eeb77046f9
#
_cell.length_a   1.000
_cell.length_b   1.000
_cell.length_c   1.000
_cell.angle_alpha   90.00
_cell.angle_beta   90.00
_cell.angle_gamma   90.00
#
_symmetry.space_group_name_H-M   'P 1'
#
loop_
_entity.id
_entity.type
_entity.pdbx_description
1 polymer ?
#
loop_
_entity_poly.entity_id
_entity_poly.type
_entity_poly.pdbx_seq_one_letter_code
_entity_poly.pdbx_strand_id
1 'polypeptide(L)'
;MITTIQQRIEELKEQLNRWSHEYYVEDKPTATDAEYDKAYHELVALEVEHPEFVTADSPTQRVGGEVLDQFQKVTHTNPMLSLSNAFSKEDLEEFDARLRKLTNRAIEYVCELKIDGLSIALTYQNGKLVLGATRGDGTTGEDVTGNVRTIKSVPLSLKEPWNIEVRGECYMPKKSFVALNESREEEGLEVFANPRNAAAGSLRQLDPKIAAKRNLSVFLYSSPSVEELNVSTQEELLEKMAEIGFVTNPERLKCQTIDEVWNYIETIAAKRPDLPYEIDGMVIKVNDFAAQEEIGFTVKAPRWAIAYKFPAEEAQTVVRDIEWTVGRTGVVTPTAVMDPVQLAGTTVRRASLHNIDLIKERDIRLEDTVVIHKAGDIIPEVTRVILEKRPETSQPYEFPTTCPVCHEKLEHLEEEVAIRCLNPKCPAQLTEGLSHFVSRNAMNMSGIGPRVIKQLFEEGLVMDVADLYKLTLDQLLALDKVQQKSAENILEAIEKSKENSLERLLTGLGIRHVGTKAAKELAQHFKTMTALQEASIEQLLEIDGLGDIIAYSVKTYFEQPSVQELIQELQDSGVNMTYLGVTKDDSAASGHVLSGKTVVLTGTLEQLTRQDAKEKLESLGAKVTGSVSKKTDVVIAGHSAGSKLTKANDLGIEVWSEQQFLDSLA
;
A
#
# COMPACT_ATOMS: atom_id res chain seq x y z
N MET A 1 -43.27 -18.13 -20.93
CA MET A 1 -42.45 -17.22 -21.73
C MET A 1 -41.33 -16.59 -20.89
N ILE A 2 -41.62 -15.93 -19.79
CA ILE A 2 -40.59 -15.28 -18.92
C ILE A 2 -39.51 -16.28 -18.47
N THR A 3 -39.88 -17.48 -18.03
CA THR A 3 -38.95 -18.53 -17.57
C THR A 3 -37.98 -19.00 -18.68
N THR A 4 -38.42 -19.02 -19.93
CA THR A 4 -37.59 -19.44 -21.07
C THR A 4 -36.56 -18.38 -21.47
N ILE A 5 -36.90 -17.09 -21.35
CA ILE A 5 -35.99 -15.97 -21.62
C ILE A 5 -34.93 -15.89 -20.56
N GLN A 6 -35.30 -15.97 -19.28
CA GLN A 6 -34.37 -15.99 -18.18
C GLN A 6 -33.37 -17.15 -18.28
N GLN A 7 -33.84 -18.35 -18.63
CA GLN A 7 -33.00 -19.51 -18.89
C GLN A 7 -32.00 -19.24 -20.02
N ARG A 8 -32.47 -18.62 -21.11
CA ARG A 8 -31.60 -18.29 -22.25
C ARG A 8 -30.52 -17.28 -21.90
N ILE A 9 -30.83 -16.27 -21.09
CA ILE A 9 -29.88 -15.31 -20.58
C ILE A 9 -28.80 -16.02 -19.75
N GLU A 10 -29.18 -16.91 -18.82
CA GLU A 10 -28.20 -17.65 -17.99
C GLU A 10 -27.32 -18.58 -18.85
N GLU A 11 -27.89 -19.30 -19.84
CA GLU A 11 -27.12 -20.12 -20.78
C GLU A 11 -26.07 -19.29 -21.54
N LEU A 12 -26.43 -18.10 -22.03
CA LEU A 12 -25.53 -17.22 -22.76
C LEU A 12 -24.43 -16.66 -21.84
N LYS A 13 -24.76 -16.32 -20.61
CA LYS A 13 -23.79 -15.86 -19.60
C LYS A 13 -22.76 -16.96 -19.30
N GLU A 14 -23.22 -18.18 -19.05
CA GLU A 14 -22.34 -19.33 -18.81
C GLU A 14 -21.45 -19.63 -20.02
N GLN A 15 -22.01 -19.62 -21.20
CA GLN A 15 -21.29 -19.86 -22.45
C GLN A 15 -20.21 -18.81 -22.72
N LEU A 16 -20.54 -17.53 -22.61
CA LEU A 16 -19.60 -16.42 -22.81
C LEU A 16 -18.51 -16.38 -21.76
N ASN A 17 -18.83 -16.65 -20.50
CA ASN A 17 -17.84 -16.73 -19.43
C ASN A 17 -16.88 -17.92 -19.65
N ARG A 18 -17.37 -19.08 -20.07
CA ARG A 18 -16.54 -20.23 -20.42
C ARG A 18 -15.61 -19.90 -21.58
N TRP A 19 -16.11 -19.36 -22.69
CA TRP A 19 -15.30 -19.01 -23.86
C TRP A 19 -14.26 -17.92 -23.54
N SER A 20 -14.62 -16.95 -22.69
CA SER A 20 -13.66 -15.96 -22.17
C SER A 20 -12.56 -16.63 -21.36
N HIS A 21 -12.89 -17.60 -20.50
CA HIS A 21 -11.92 -18.34 -19.72
C HIS A 21 -10.97 -19.17 -20.61
N GLU A 22 -11.51 -19.91 -21.57
CA GLU A 22 -10.75 -20.69 -22.54
C GLU A 22 -9.78 -19.82 -23.35
N TYR A 23 -10.21 -18.61 -23.73
CA TYR A 23 -9.39 -17.67 -24.52
C TYR A 23 -8.32 -16.96 -23.67
N TYR A 24 -8.70 -16.37 -22.51
CA TYR A 24 -7.83 -15.50 -21.75
C TYR A 24 -7.02 -16.21 -20.66
N VAL A 25 -7.42 -17.40 -20.26
CA VAL A 25 -6.81 -18.16 -19.14
C VAL A 25 -6.12 -19.43 -19.64
N GLU A 26 -6.80 -20.22 -20.47
CA GLU A 26 -6.28 -21.52 -20.91
C GLU A 26 -5.48 -21.43 -22.22
N ASP A 27 -5.58 -20.30 -22.95
CA ASP A 27 -5.01 -20.12 -24.29
C ASP A 27 -5.43 -21.24 -25.26
N LYS A 28 -6.65 -21.74 -25.09
CA LYS A 28 -7.25 -22.84 -25.87
C LYS A 28 -8.71 -22.53 -26.24
N PRO A 29 -8.96 -21.51 -27.06
CA PRO A 29 -10.32 -21.13 -27.40
C PRO A 29 -11.03 -22.24 -28.17
N THR A 30 -12.24 -22.59 -27.76
CA THR A 30 -13.12 -23.53 -28.46
C THR A 30 -14.12 -22.82 -29.36
N ALA A 31 -14.29 -21.51 -29.24
CA ALA A 31 -15.14 -20.67 -30.07
C ALA A 31 -14.32 -19.69 -30.92
N THR A 32 -14.81 -19.37 -32.10
CA THR A 32 -14.28 -18.27 -32.92
C THR A 32 -14.76 -16.92 -32.42
N ASP A 33 -14.02 -15.83 -32.74
CA ASP A 33 -14.43 -14.45 -32.41
C ASP A 33 -15.87 -14.15 -32.92
N ALA A 34 -16.23 -14.64 -34.12
CA ALA A 34 -17.57 -14.44 -34.69
C ALA A 34 -18.67 -15.16 -33.89
N GLU A 35 -18.40 -16.34 -33.35
CA GLU A 35 -19.35 -17.06 -32.49
C GLU A 35 -19.50 -16.38 -31.14
N TYR A 36 -18.41 -15.90 -30.57
CA TYR A 36 -18.43 -15.12 -29.34
C TYR A 36 -19.23 -13.83 -29.50
N ASP A 37 -18.95 -13.04 -30.56
CA ASP A 37 -19.65 -11.79 -30.84
C ASP A 37 -21.15 -12.00 -31.07
N LYS A 38 -21.51 -13.06 -31.77
CA LYS A 38 -22.93 -13.39 -32.00
C LYS A 38 -23.67 -13.68 -30.69
N ALA A 39 -23.10 -14.51 -29.84
CA ALA A 39 -23.67 -14.82 -28.51
C ALA A 39 -23.71 -13.59 -27.60
N TYR A 40 -22.69 -12.75 -27.65
CA TYR A 40 -22.62 -11.50 -26.89
C TYR A 40 -23.73 -10.51 -27.33
N HIS A 41 -23.92 -10.31 -28.62
CA HIS A 41 -24.99 -9.45 -29.16
C HIS A 41 -26.40 -9.98 -28.84
N GLU A 42 -26.58 -11.31 -28.85
CA GLU A 42 -27.85 -11.93 -28.43
C GLU A 42 -28.12 -11.64 -26.94
N LEU A 43 -27.09 -11.78 -26.06
CA LEU A 43 -27.23 -11.47 -24.65
C LEU A 43 -27.58 -9.99 -24.42
N VAL A 44 -26.87 -9.07 -25.10
CA VAL A 44 -27.16 -7.63 -25.03
C VAL A 44 -28.60 -7.33 -25.42
N ALA A 45 -29.08 -7.90 -26.51
CA ALA A 45 -30.46 -7.68 -26.98
C ALA A 45 -31.49 -8.16 -25.95
N LEU A 46 -31.30 -9.36 -25.38
CA LEU A 46 -32.19 -9.91 -24.36
C LEU A 46 -32.18 -9.09 -23.07
N GLU A 47 -31.02 -8.61 -22.64
CA GLU A 47 -30.89 -7.76 -21.45
C GLU A 47 -31.47 -6.36 -21.64
N VAL A 48 -31.47 -5.81 -22.86
CA VAL A 48 -32.15 -4.55 -23.20
C VAL A 48 -33.65 -4.70 -23.17
N GLU A 49 -34.18 -5.82 -23.70
CA GLU A 49 -35.62 -6.11 -23.67
C GLU A 49 -36.13 -6.50 -22.28
N HIS A 50 -35.26 -7.07 -21.43
CA HIS A 50 -35.58 -7.60 -20.12
C HIS A 50 -34.59 -7.10 -19.03
N PRO A 51 -34.58 -5.79 -18.72
CA PRO A 51 -33.64 -5.22 -17.77
C PRO A 51 -33.78 -5.79 -16.35
N GLU A 52 -34.93 -6.38 -16.02
CA GLU A 52 -35.15 -7.07 -14.74
C GLU A 52 -34.28 -8.34 -14.55
N PHE A 53 -33.72 -8.91 -15.62
CA PHE A 53 -32.82 -10.07 -15.57
C PHE A 53 -31.35 -9.72 -15.68
N VAL A 54 -31.01 -8.44 -15.81
CA VAL A 54 -29.60 -7.99 -15.82
C VAL A 54 -28.99 -8.19 -14.43
N THR A 55 -27.89 -8.89 -14.37
CA THR A 55 -27.16 -9.12 -13.13
C THR A 55 -25.74 -8.59 -13.22
N ALA A 56 -25.17 -8.20 -12.08
CA ALA A 56 -23.83 -7.60 -12.03
C ALA A 56 -22.71 -8.54 -12.53
N ASP A 57 -22.96 -9.84 -12.60
CA ASP A 57 -22.03 -10.87 -13.09
C ASP A 57 -22.17 -11.15 -14.59
N SER A 58 -23.10 -10.46 -15.30
CA SER A 58 -23.20 -10.59 -16.75
C SER A 58 -21.93 -10.10 -17.46
N PRO A 59 -21.44 -10.81 -18.49
CA PRO A 59 -20.36 -10.33 -19.36
C PRO A 59 -20.60 -8.94 -19.95
N THR A 60 -21.87 -8.56 -20.16
CA THR A 60 -22.26 -7.23 -20.67
C THR A 60 -22.01 -6.10 -19.65
N GLN A 61 -21.96 -6.43 -18.36
CA GLN A 61 -21.74 -5.48 -17.28
C GLN A 61 -20.26 -5.29 -16.90
N ARG A 62 -19.33 -5.99 -17.57
CA ARG A 62 -17.88 -5.83 -17.30
C ARG A 62 -17.39 -4.40 -17.50
N VAL A 63 -17.92 -3.69 -18.48
CA VAL A 63 -17.53 -2.31 -18.86
C VAL A 63 -18.61 -1.29 -18.48
N GLY A 64 -19.67 -1.74 -17.82
CA GLY A 64 -20.76 -0.90 -17.33
C GLY A 64 -20.45 -0.36 -15.95
N GLY A 65 -20.10 0.91 -15.83
CA GLY A 65 -19.89 1.60 -14.55
C GLY A 65 -20.04 3.10 -14.76
N GLU A 66 -20.55 3.77 -13.73
CA GLU A 66 -20.56 5.23 -13.71
C GLU A 66 -19.14 5.77 -13.47
N VAL A 67 -18.86 6.94 -14.01
CA VAL A 67 -17.62 7.66 -13.73
C VAL A 67 -17.66 8.11 -12.27
N LEU A 68 -16.66 7.71 -11.50
CA LEU A 68 -16.57 8.03 -10.08
C LEU A 68 -15.94 9.41 -9.89
N ASP A 69 -16.35 10.11 -8.84
CA ASP A 69 -15.68 11.32 -8.39
C ASP A 69 -14.41 11.01 -7.59
N GLN A 70 -14.44 9.92 -6.81
CA GLN A 70 -13.32 9.41 -6.00
C GLN A 70 -13.52 7.93 -5.65
N PHE A 71 -12.44 7.25 -5.29
CA PHE A 71 -12.51 5.88 -4.79
C PHE A 71 -12.87 5.86 -3.29
N GLN A 72 -13.79 4.99 -2.92
CA GLN A 72 -14.09 4.74 -1.51
C GLN A 72 -12.93 3.98 -0.85
N LYS A 73 -12.72 4.22 0.44
CA LYS A 73 -11.73 3.50 1.24
C LYS A 73 -12.32 2.20 1.76
N VAL A 74 -11.51 1.15 1.73
CA VAL A 74 -11.87 -0.18 2.20
C VAL A 74 -10.84 -0.63 3.23
N THR A 75 -11.29 -1.05 4.40
CA THR A 75 -10.44 -1.66 5.42
C THR A 75 -10.36 -3.16 5.18
N HIS A 76 -9.13 -3.69 5.06
CA HIS A 76 -8.90 -5.12 4.89
C HIS A 76 -9.20 -5.89 6.18
N THR A 77 -10.04 -6.91 6.10
CA THR A 77 -10.34 -7.81 7.23
C THR A 77 -9.07 -8.51 7.72
N ASN A 78 -8.23 -8.95 6.80
CA ASN A 78 -6.90 -9.47 7.09
C ASN A 78 -5.86 -8.51 6.48
N PRO A 79 -4.88 -8.01 7.25
CA PRO A 79 -3.87 -7.10 6.71
C PRO A 79 -3.09 -7.70 5.54
N MET A 80 -2.76 -6.87 4.56
CA MET A 80 -1.90 -7.23 3.43
C MET A 80 -0.46 -6.86 3.75
N LEU A 81 0.29 -7.81 4.29
CA LEU A 81 1.66 -7.60 4.76
C LEU A 81 2.66 -7.46 3.60
N SER A 82 3.76 -6.77 3.87
CA SER A 82 4.94 -6.76 3.00
C SER A 82 5.76 -8.04 3.19
N LEU A 83 6.78 -8.26 2.35
CA LEU A 83 7.76 -9.33 2.49
C LEU A 83 9.12 -8.76 2.89
N SER A 84 9.90 -9.53 3.65
CA SER A 84 11.33 -9.26 3.83
C SER A 84 12.07 -9.53 2.53
N ASN A 85 13.20 -8.86 2.29
CA ASN A 85 13.99 -9.04 1.08
C ASN A 85 15.25 -9.87 1.34
N ALA A 86 15.68 -10.60 0.31
CA ALA A 86 16.97 -11.23 0.18
C ALA A 86 17.60 -10.80 -1.16
N PHE A 87 18.93 -10.65 -1.19
CA PHE A 87 19.68 -10.19 -2.37
C PHE A 87 20.77 -11.16 -2.79
N SER A 88 21.05 -12.17 -1.97
CA SER A 88 22.09 -13.15 -2.21
C SER A 88 21.64 -14.56 -1.81
N LYS A 89 22.44 -15.56 -2.18
CA LYS A 89 22.23 -16.95 -1.73
C LYS A 89 22.41 -17.06 -0.21
N GLU A 90 23.39 -16.36 0.33
CA GLU A 90 23.70 -16.30 1.75
C GLU A 90 22.51 -15.79 2.57
N ASP A 91 21.80 -14.77 2.09
CA ASP A 91 20.57 -14.27 2.73
C ASP A 91 19.48 -15.35 2.80
N LEU A 92 19.37 -16.18 1.76
CA LEU A 92 18.42 -17.31 1.73
C LEU A 92 18.85 -18.44 2.66
N GLU A 93 20.14 -18.72 2.77
CA GLU A 93 20.70 -19.68 3.73
C GLU A 93 20.45 -19.23 5.18
N GLU A 94 20.63 -17.93 5.47
CA GLU A 94 20.28 -17.35 6.76
C GLU A 94 18.77 -17.42 7.05
N PHE A 95 17.95 -17.22 6.03
CA PHE A 95 16.50 -17.37 6.13
C PHE A 95 16.13 -18.82 6.51
N ASP A 96 16.66 -19.84 5.83
CA ASP A 96 16.46 -21.25 6.15
C ASP A 96 16.94 -21.59 7.57
N ALA A 97 18.13 -21.11 7.96
CA ALA A 97 18.67 -21.32 9.29
C ALA A 97 17.80 -20.71 10.40
N ARG A 98 17.17 -19.55 10.16
CA ARG A 98 16.20 -18.94 11.09
C ARG A 98 14.94 -19.78 11.19
N LEU A 99 14.40 -20.27 10.07
CA LEU A 99 13.18 -21.08 10.06
C LEU A 99 13.36 -22.39 10.86
N ARG A 100 14.50 -23.06 10.69
CA ARG A 100 14.82 -24.32 11.41
C ARG A 100 14.95 -24.13 12.91
N LYS A 101 15.15 -22.91 13.41
CA LYS A 101 15.12 -22.59 14.85
C LYS A 101 13.70 -22.31 15.37
N LEU A 102 12.75 -22.01 14.49
CA LEU A 102 11.39 -21.60 14.85
C LEU A 102 10.39 -22.77 14.78
N THR A 103 10.72 -23.85 14.06
CA THR A 103 9.88 -25.04 13.95
C THR A 103 10.73 -26.31 13.91
N ASN A 104 10.17 -27.41 14.43
CA ASN A 104 10.75 -28.75 14.32
C ASN A 104 10.18 -29.52 13.10
N ARG A 105 9.29 -28.91 12.32
CA ARG A 105 8.71 -29.54 11.13
C ARG A 105 9.73 -29.58 9.99
N ALA A 106 9.56 -30.56 9.10
CA ALA A 106 10.25 -30.56 7.83
C ALA A 106 9.83 -29.33 7.03
N ILE A 107 10.81 -28.62 6.46
CA ILE A 107 10.56 -27.40 5.67
C ILE A 107 10.75 -27.75 4.20
N GLU A 108 9.71 -27.51 3.42
CA GLU A 108 9.71 -27.45 1.96
C GLU A 108 9.33 -26.03 1.53
N TYR A 109 9.79 -25.62 0.38
CA TYR A 109 9.54 -24.29 -0.17
C TYR A 109 8.69 -24.37 -1.43
N VAL A 110 7.85 -23.37 -1.64
CA VAL A 110 7.27 -23.05 -2.95
C VAL A 110 7.86 -21.74 -3.42
N CYS A 111 8.51 -21.78 -4.59
CA CYS A 111 9.08 -20.64 -5.27
C CYS A 111 8.10 -20.13 -6.31
N GLU A 112 7.72 -18.88 -6.23
CA GLU A 112 6.79 -18.21 -7.12
C GLU A 112 7.45 -16.98 -7.74
N LEU A 113 7.01 -16.56 -8.93
CA LEU A 113 7.50 -15.31 -9.52
C LEU A 113 6.97 -14.11 -8.76
N LYS A 114 7.83 -13.15 -8.47
CA LYS A 114 7.44 -11.86 -7.93
C LYS A 114 7.07 -10.93 -9.07
N ILE A 115 5.78 -10.92 -9.40
CA ILE A 115 5.23 -10.09 -10.48
C ILE A 115 5.36 -8.61 -10.11
N ASP A 116 5.83 -7.79 -11.04
CA ASP A 116 5.96 -6.35 -10.86
C ASP A 116 4.66 -5.63 -11.27
N GLY A 117 3.78 -5.46 -10.31
CA GLY A 117 2.44 -4.90 -10.50
C GLY A 117 1.92 -4.15 -9.28
N LEU A 118 0.62 -4.22 -9.09
CA LEU A 118 -0.11 -3.63 -7.96
C LEU A 118 -0.89 -4.71 -7.23
N SER A 119 -0.61 -4.89 -5.94
CA SER A 119 -1.29 -5.90 -5.13
C SER A 119 -2.77 -5.56 -4.93
N ILE A 120 -3.63 -6.55 -5.13
CA ILE A 120 -5.09 -6.47 -4.98
C ILE A 120 -5.63 -7.61 -4.14
N ALA A 121 -6.78 -7.35 -3.51
CA ALA A 121 -7.62 -8.34 -2.86
C ALA A 121 -8.97 -8.40 -3.58
N LEU A 122 -9.45 -9.61 -3.87
CA LEU A 122 -10.74 -9.87 -4.50
C LEU A 122 -11.61 -10.66 -3.54
N THR A 123 -12.81 -10.17 -3.25
CA THR A 123 -13.77 -10.84 -2.38
C THR A 123 -14.93 -11.37 -3.20
N TYR A 124 -15.23 -12.65 -3.01
CA TYR A 124 -16.36 -13.33 -3.62
C TYR A 124 -17.36 -13.73 -2.55
N GLN A 125 -18.65 -13.52 -2.82
CA GLN A 125 -19.77 -13.98 -2.01
C GLN A 125 -20.74 -14.78 -2.89
N ASN A 126 -21.10 -15.96 -2.46
CA ASN A 126 -21.91 -16.91 -3.25
C ASN A 126 -21.36 -17.08 -4.67
N GLY A 127 -20.05 -17.16 -4.80
CA GLY A 127 -19.35 -17.29 -6.08
C GLY A 127 -19.29 -16.03 -6.94
N LYS A 128 -19.84 -14.89 -6.53
CA LYS A 128 -19.86 -13.64 -7.30
C LYS A 128 -18.85 -12.63 -6.76
N LEU A 129 -18.13 -11.96 -7.66
CA LEU A 129 -17.21 -10.89 -7.30
C LEU A 129 -17.99 -9.69 -6.73
N VAL A 130 -17.80 -9.41 -5.44
CA VAL A 130 -18.47 -8.30 -4.74
C VAL A 130 -17.55 -7.13 -4.46
N LEU A 131 -16.22 -7.37 -4.31
CA LEU A 131 -15.26 -6.33 -3.98
C LEU A 131 -13.89 -6.62 -4.61
N GLY A 132 -13.30 -5.61 -5.23
CA GLY A 132 -11.90 -5.56 -5.60
C GLY A 132 -11.25 -4.36 -4.92
N ALA A 133 -10.23 -4.59 -4.09
CA ALA A 133 -9.57 -3.54 -3.32
C ALA A 133 -8.07 -3.52 -3.57
N THR A 134 -7.45 -2.32 -3.63
CA THR A 134 -5.99 -2.18 -3.64
C THR A 134 -5.43 -2.45 -2.24
N ARG A 135 -4.15 -2.83 -2.16
CA ARG A 135 -3.47 -3.04 -0.86
C ARG A 135 -3.48 -1.79 0.02
N GLY A 136 -3.28 -0.61 -0.60
CA GLY A 136 -3.11 0.64 0.13
C GLY A 136 -1.87 0.60 1.05
N ASP A 137 -2.06 0.92 2.33
CA ASP A 137 -1.02 0.83 3.38
C ASP A 137 -0.93 -0.58 4.03
N GLY A 138 -1.70 -1.53 3.51
CA GLY A 138 -1.82 -2.89 4.05
C GLY A 138 -3.00 -3.08 4.99
N THR A 139 -3.53 -2.03 5.57
CA THR A 139 -4.74 -2.03 6.42
C THR A 139 -5.94 -1.44 5.68
N THR A 140 -5.72 -0.33 4.98
CA THR A 140 -6.77 0.39 4.24
C THR A 140 -6.35 0.54 2.79
N GLY A 141 -7.18 0.07 1.87
CA GLY A 141 -7.05 0.21 0.42
C GLY A 141 -8.12 1.11 -0.18
N GLU A 142 -8.24 1.05 -1.50
CA GLU A 142 -9.25 1.75 -2.30
C GLU A 142 -10.14 0.71 -2.99
N ASP A 143 -11.45 0.93 -2.99
CA ASP A 143 -12.41 0.13 -3.75
C ASP A 143 -12.24 0.42 -5.25
N VAL A 144 -11.73 -0.54 -5.98
CA VAL A 144 -11.52 -0.49 -7.42
C VAL A 144 -12.36 -1.54 -8.17
N THR A 145 -13.46 -1.99 -7.55
CA THR A 145 -14.31 -3.07 -8.06
C THR A 145 -14.75 -2.84 -9.50
N GLY A 146 -15.17 -1.60 -9.85
CA GLY A 146 -15.57 -1.25 -11.21
C GLY A 146 -14.45 -1.50 -12.23
N ASN A 147 -13.22 -1.14 -11.90
CA ASN A 147 -12.06 -1.34 -12.77
C ASN A 147 -11.62 -2.80 -12.81
N VAL A 148 -11.63 -3.50 -11.67
CA VAL A 148 -11.31 -4.94 -11.59
C VAL A 148 -12.25 -5.76 -12.45
N ARG A 149 -13.53 -5.43 -12.51
CA ARG A 149 -14.51 -6.10 -13.37
C ARG A 149 -14.16 -6.05 -14.86
N THR A 150 -13.43 -5.02 -15.30
CA THR A 150 -13.00 -4.88 -16.69
C THR A 150 -11.83 -5.81 -17.05
N ILE A 151 -11.14 -6.38 -16.05
CA ILE A 151 -10.01 -7.29 -16.27
C ILE A 151 -10.52 -8.67 -16.66
N LYS A 152 -10.20 -9.09 -17.89
CA LYS A 152 -10.74 -10.32 -18.47
C LYS A 152 -10.30 -11.59 -17.78
N SER A 153 -9.09 -11.59 -17.15
CA SER A 153 -8.58 -12.72 -16.35
C SER A 153 -9.22 -12.84 -14.96
N VAL A 154 -10.07 -11.88 -14.55
CA VAL A 154 -10.81 -11.94 -13.29
C VAL A 154 -12.22 -12.51 -13.56
N PRO A 155 -12.58 -13.68 -13.01
CA PRO A 155 -13.93 -14.21 -13.12
C PRO A 155 -14.93 -13.34 -12.36
N LEU A 156 -16.04 -12.95 -13.00
CA LEU A 156 -17.14 -12.24 -12.33
C LEU A 156 -17.99 -13.20 -11.50
N SER A 157 -18.02 -14.47 -11.90
CA SER A 157 -18.74 -15.54 -11.22
C SER A 157 -17.89 -16.81 -11.23
N LEU A 158 -17.83 -17.50 -10.11
CA LEU A 158 -17.17 -18.79 -9.96
C LEU A 158 -18.14 -19.92 -10.27
N LYS A 159 -17.61 -21.10 -10.59
CA LYS A 159 -18.45 -22.30 -10.88
C LYS A 159 -19.28 -22.76 -9.68
N GLU A 160 -18.78 -22.51 -8.48
CA GLU A 160 -19.41 -22.89 -7.22
C GLU A 160 -19.62 -21.65 -6.33
N PRO A 161 -20.58 -21.69 -5.39
CA PRO A 161 -20.96 -20.53 -4.57
C PRO A 161 -19.97 -20.30 -3.40
N TRP A 162 -18.69 -20.05 -3.71
CA TRP A 162 -17.65 -19.77 -2.75
C TRP A 162 -17.81 -18.41 -2.06
N ASN A 163 -17.54 -18.37 -0.74
CA ASN A 163 -17.38 -17.15 0.04
C ASN A 163 -15.90 -17.03 0.44
N ILE A 164 -15.09 -16.40 -0.37
CA ILE A 164 -13.63 -16.37 -0.21
C ILE A 164 -13.04 -15.02 -0.58
N GLU A 165 -11.92 -14.69 0.04
CA GLU A 165 -11.02 -13.64 -0.37
C GLU A 165 -9.78 -14.27 -1.01
N VAL A 166 -9.37 -13.77 -2.18
CA VAL A 166 -8.13 -14.15 -2.84
C VAL A 166 -7.29 -12.92 -3.12
N ARG A 167 -5.98 -13.07 -3.10
CA ARG A 167 -5.03 -11.98 -3.28
C ARG A 167 -4.05 -12.26 -4.40
N GLY A 168 -3.66 -11.23 -5.09
CA GLY A 168 -2.75 -11.34 -6.21
C GLY A 168 -2.16 -10.02 -6.63
N GLU A 169 -1.57 -10.05 -7.81
CA GLU A 169 -0.94 -8.88 -8.43
C GLU A 169 -1.65 -8.55 -9.74
N CYS A 170 -2.15 -7.32 -9.81
CA CYS A 170 -2.63 -6.73 -11.06
C CYS A 170 -1.43 -6.14 -11.80
N TYR A 171 -1.25 -6.54 -13.05
CA TYR A 171 -0.11 -6.14 -13.85
C TYR A 171 -0.52 -5.79 -15.28
N MET A 172 0.36 -5.10 -15.98
CA MET A 172 0.20 -4.84 -17.42
C MET A 172 1.17 -5.72 -18.21
N PRO A 173 0.67 -6.58 -19.11
CA PRO A 173 1.53 -7.33 -20.03
C PRO A 173 2.43 -6.41 -20.84
N LYS A 174 3.67 -6.84 -21.13
CA LYS A 174 4.65 -6.06 -21.93
C LYS A 174 4.08 -5.54 -23.24
N LYS A 175 3.35 -6.41 -23.96
CA LYS A 175 2.70 -6.05 -25.23
C LYS A 175 1.66 -4.92 -25.07
N SER A 176 0.85 -4.99 -24.01
CA SER A 176 -0.16 -3.97 -23.71
C SER A 176 0.48 -2.64 -23.30
N PHE A 177 1.60 -2.69 -22.59
CA PHE A 177 2.37 -1.51 -22.20
C PHE A 177 2.94 -0.76 -23.40
N VAL A 178 3.54 -1.48 -24.35
CA VAL A 178 4.07 -0.88 -25.59
C VAL A 178 2.94 -0.21 -26.37
N ALA A 179 1.84 -0.92 -26.64
CA ALA A 179 0.70 -0.38 -27.38
C ALA A 179 0.06 0.84 -26.69
N LEU A 180 0.00 0.82 -25.35
CA LEU A 180 -0.50 1.95 -24.58
C LEU A 180 0.38 3.20 -24.74
N ASN A 181 1.69 3.05 -24.65
CA ASN A 181 2.61 4.18 -24.76
C ASN A 181 2.65 4.74 -26.21
N GLU A 182 2.59 3.89 -27.23
CA GLU A 182 2.44 4.33 -28.62
C GLU A 182 1.19 5.19 -28.81
N SER A 183 0.02 4.75 -28.31
CA SER A 183 -1.22 5.53 -28.36
C SER A 183 -1.11 6.87 -27.62
N ARG A 184 -0.42 6.89 -26.48
CA ARG A 184 -0.23 8.13 -25.70
C ARG A 184 0.69 9.12 -26.40
N GLU A 185 1.75 8.65 -27.07
CA GLU A 185 2.63 9.49 -27.90
C GLU A 185 1.84 10.10 -29.08
N GLU A 186 1.01 9.32 -29.76
CA GLU A 186 0.16 9.80 -30.85
C GLU A 186 -0.83 10.89 -30.37
N GLU A 187 -1.34 10.76 -29.15
CA GLU A 187 -2.24 11.73 -28.51
C GLU A 187 -1.51 12.92 -27.88
N GLY A 188 -0.16 12.95 -27.92
CA GLY A 188 0.65 13.99 -27.27
C GLY A 188 0.62 13.96 -25.75
N LEU A 189 0.31 12.81 -25.16
CA LEU A 189 0.26 12.60 -23.71
C LEU A 189 1.59 12.05 -23.19
N GLU A 190 1.89 12.34 -21.93
CA GLU A 190 3.06 11.77 -21.25
C GLU A 190 2.96 10.23 -21.18
N VAL A 191 4.02 9.53 -21.60
CA VAL A 191 4.10 8.07 -21.57
C VAL A 191 4.33 7.55 -20.15
N PHE A 192 3.89 6.32 -19.88
CA PHE A 192 4.19 5.67 -18.62
C PHE A 192 5.64 5.18 -18.59
N ALA A 193 6.27 5.34 -17.43
CA ALA A 193 7.68 5.00 -17.23
C ALA A 193 7.95 3.48 -17.27
N ASN A 194 7.04 2.66 -16.79
CA ASN A 194 7.16 1.20 -16.76
C ASN A 194 5.77 0.53 -16.67
N PRO A 195 5.69 -0.80 -16.91
CA PRO A 195 4.44 -1.55 -16.84
C PRO A 195 3.74 -1.48 -15.48
N ARG A 196 4.48 -1.45 -14.37
CA ARG A 196 3.92 -1.32 -13.01
C ARG A 196 3.18 0.02 -12.83
N ASN A 197 3.82 1.14 -13.22
CA ASN A 197 3.20 2.46 -13.15
C ASN A 197 1.99 2.56 -14.08
N ALA A 198 2.07 1.95 -15.26
CA ALA A 198 0.95 1.87 -16.19
C ALA A 198 -0.21 1.04 -15.62
N ALA A 199 0.06 -0.09 -14.96
CA ALA A 199 -0.96 -0.90 -14.29
C ALA A 199 -1.61 -0.12 -13.13
N ALA A 200 -0.83 0.49 -12.25
CA ALA A 200 -1.33 1.28 -11.12
C ALA A 200 -2.18 2.48 -11.59
N GLY A 201 -1.68 3.23 -12.58
CA GLY A 201 -2.40 4.37 -13.17
C GLY A 201 -3.67 3.95 -13.91
N SER A 202 -3.71 2.75 -14.48
CA SER A 202 -4.88 2.21 -15.17
C SER A 202 -5.94 1.68 -14.21
N LEU A 203 -5.52 0.94 -13.18
CA LEU A 203 -6.45 0.41 -12.17
C LEU A 203 -7.10 1.52 -11.33
N ARG A 204 -6.47 2.68 -11.24
CA ARG A 204 -6.96 3.86 -10.50
C ARG A 204 -7.59 4.92 -11.41
N GLN A 205 -8.10 4.54 -12.59
CA GLN A 205 -8.93 5.42 -13.41
C GLN A 205 -10.33 5.55 -12.81
N LEU A 206 -10.84 6.76 -12.75
CA LEU A 206 -12.20 7.03 -12.25
C LEU A 206 -13.28 6.53 -13.22
N ASP A 207 -12.96 6.47 -14.50
CA ASP A 207 -13.81 5.89 -15.54
C ASP A 207 -13.38 4.44 -15.87
N PRO A 208 -14.21 3.42 -15.55
CA PRO A 208 -13.90 2.02 -15.86
C PRO A 208 -13.71 1.75 -17.34
N LYS A 209 -14.30 2.55 -18.24
CA LYS A 209 -14.12 2.41 -19.69
C LYS A 209 -12.67 2.68 -20.12
N ILE A 210 -11.98 3.55 -19.41
CA ILE A 210 -10.55 3.79 -19.63
C ILE A 210 -9.75 2.58 -19.18
N ALA A 211 -10.04 2.05 -17.99
CA ALA A 211 -9.37 0.84 -17.47
C ALA A 211 -9.55 -0.36 -18.41
N ALA A 212 -10.75 -0.56 -18.96
CA ALA A 212 -11.07 -1.63 -19.90
C ALA A 212 -10.18 -1.64 -21.16
N LYS A 213 -9.80 -0.47 -21.67
CA LYS A 213 -8.92 -0.32 -22.85
C LYS A 213 -7.45 -0.63 -22.56
N ARG A 214 -7.06 -0.75 -21.29
CA ARG A 214 -5.65 -0.89 -20.87
C ARG A 214 -5.18 -2.34 -20.86
N ASN A 215 -6.07 -3.32 -21.06
CA ASN A 215 -5.76 -4.75 -21.10
C ASN A 215 -4.90 -5.22 -19.91
N LEU A 216 -5.31 -4.89 -18.68
CA LEU A 216 -4.69 -5.38 -17.45
C LEU A 216 -4.93 -6.88 -17.30
N SER A 217 -4.06 -7.54 -16.54
CA SER A 217 -4.21 -8.94 -16.12
C SER A 217 -3.90 -9.12 -14.64
N VAL A 218 -4.24 -10.29 -14.09
CA VAL A 218 -4.06 -10.60 -12.67
C VAL A 218 -3.51 -12.01 -12.52
N PHE A 219 -2.50 -12.18 -11.66
CA PHE A 219 -2.13 -13.48 -11.10
C PHE A 219 -2.49 -13.51 -9.62
N LEU A 220 -3.23 -14.55 -9.21
CA LEU A 220 -3.58 -14.77 -7.81
C LEU A 220 -2.59 -15.75 -7.18
N TYR A 221 -2.15 -15.46 -5.96
CA TYR A 221 -1.06 -16.19 -5.31
C TYR A 221 -1.29 -16.50 -3.83
N SER A 222 -2.36 -16.01 -3.22
CA SER A 222 -2.68 -16.33 -1.84
C SER A 222 -4.15 -16.11 -1.53
N SER A 223 -4.60 -16.72 -0.44
CA SER A 223 -5.92 -16.51 0.14
C SER A 223 -5.81 -16.55 1.66
N PRO A 224 -6.45 -15.64 2.39
CA PRO A 224 -6.64 -15.80 3.83
C PRO A 224 -7.71 -16.86 4.18
N SER A 225 -8.50 -17.30 3.19
CA SER A 225 -9.61 -18.27 3.34
C SER A 225 -9.15 -19.72 3.10
N VAL A 226 -7.98 -20.10 3.65
CA VAL A 226 -7.41 -21.46 3.45
C VAL A 226 -8.26 -22.55 4.09
N GLU A 227 -8.94 -22.24 5.19
CA GLU A 227 -9.82 -23.19 5.89
C GLU A 227 -11.04 -23.53 5.04
N GLU A 228 -11.68 -22.52 4.41
CA GLU A 228 -12.82 -22.69 3.52
C GLU A 228 -12.46 -23.49 2.26
N LEU A 229 -11.22 -23.32 1.78
CA LEU A 229 -10.69 -24.05 0.62
C LEU A 229 -10.24 -25.48 0.96
N ASN A 230 -10.15 -25.81 2.25
CA ASN A 230 -9.72 -27.11 2.76
C ASN A 230 -8.37 -27.56 2.16
N VAL A 231 -7.37 -26.68 2.18
CA VAL A 231 -6.01 -26.90 1.70
C VAL A 231 -5.02 -26.76 2.86
N SER A 232 -3.94 -27.54 2.82
CA SER A 232 -2.93 -27.59 3.89
C SER A 232 -1.57 -27.04 3.47
N THR A 233 -1.37 -26.81 2.19
CA THR A 233 -0.10 -26.32 1.64
C THR A 233 -0.30 -25.19 0.63
N GLN A 234 0.76 -24.40 0.42
CA GLN A 234 0.77 -23.34 -0.59
C GLN A 234 0.59 -23.90 -2.01
N GLU A 235 1.18 -25.06 -2.30
CA GLU A 235 1.03 -25.73 -3.60
C GLU A 235 -0.42 -26.13 -3.84
N GLU A 236 -1.06 -26.81 -2.87
CA GLU A 236 -2.48 -27.16 -2.93
C GLU A 236 -3.39 -25.93 -3.07
N LEU A 237 -3.06 -24.83 -2.40
CA LEU A 237 -3.82 -23.58 -2.53
C LEU A 237 -3.79 -23.07 -3.96
N LEU A 238 -2.61 -23.02 -4.60
CA LEU A 238 -2.48 -22.54 -5.97
C LEU A 238 -3.21 -23.45 -6.97
N GLU A 239 -3.14 -24.76 -6.77
CA GLU A 239 -3.89 -25.74 -7.57
C GLU A 239 -5.41 -25.56 -7.37
N LYS A 240 -5.86 -25.46 -6.12
CA LYS A 240 -7.27 -25.27 -5.79
C LYS A 240 -7.82 -23.97 -6.36
N MET A 241 -7.07 -22.89 -6.29
CA MET A 241 -7.47 -21.62 -6.90
C MET A 241 -7.62 -21.74 -8.42
N ALA A 242 -6.72 -22.45 -9.09
CA ALA A 242 -6.84 -22.73 -10.53
C ALA A 242 -8.07 -23.60 -10.86
N GLU A 243 -8.38 -24.65 -10.07
CA GLU A 243 -9.58 -25.46 -10.21
C GLU A 243 -10.88 -24.65 -10.09
N ILE A 244 -10.92 -23.70 -9.16
CA ILE A 244 -12.07 -22.80 -8.94
C ILE A 244 -12.28 -21.85 -10.14
N GLY A 245 -11.22 -21.58 -10.92
CA GLY A 245 -11.26 -20.74 -12.12
C GLY A 245 -10.46 -19.45 -12.00
N PHE A 246 -9.59 -19.34 -10.98
CA PHE A 246 -8.65 -18.23 -10.86
C PHE A 246 -7.38 -18.45 -11.69
N VAL A 247 -6.78 -17.35 -12.13
CA VAL A 247 -5.51 -17.39 -12.85
C VAL A 247 -4.36 -17.35 -11.85
N THR A 248 -3.62 -18.45 -11.75
CA THR A 248 -2.38 -18.54 -10.98
C THR A 248 -1.19 -18.59 -11.95
N ASN A 249 -0.02 -18.11 -11.51
CA ASN A 249 1.16 -18.17 -12.35
C ASN A 249 1.64 -19.62 -12.50
N PRO A 250 1.84 -20.15 -13.73
CA PRO A 250 2.33 -21.52 -13.93
C PRO A 250 3.81 -21.68 -13.61
N GLU A 251 4.61 -20.61 -13.66
CA GLU A 251 6.03 -20.61 -13.34
C GLU A 251 6.21 -20.65 -11.82
N ARG A 252 6.13 -21.86 -11.25
CA ARG A 252 6.35 -22.12 -9.85
C ARG A 252 7.03 -23.48 -9.67
N LEU A 253 7.79 -23.63 -8.60
CA LEU A 253 8.47 -24.87 -8.30
C LEU A 253 8.46 -25.13 -6.79
N LYS A 254 8.16 -26.39 -6.40
CA LYS A 254 8.37 -26.87 -5.05
C LYS A 254 9.81 -27.34 -4.89
N CYS A 255 10.49 -26.86 -3.85
CA CYS A 255 11.88 -27.14 -3.53
C CYS A 255 12.02 -27.68 -2.11
N GLN A 256 12.92 -28.63 -1.91
CA GLN A 256 13.20 -29.21 -0.60
C GLN A 256 14.40 -28.56 0.10
N THR A 257 15.28 -27.93 -0.67
CA THR A 257 16.51 -27.32 -0.16
C THR A 257 16.70 -25.89 -0.72
N ILE A 258 17.51 -25.10 -0.04
CA ILE A 258 17.90 -23.77 -0.53
C ILE A 258 18.72 -23.85 -1.82
N ASP A 259 19.49 -24.92 -2.03
CA ASP A 259 20.22 -25.12 -3.28
C ASP A 259 19.26 -25.34 -4.47
N GLU A 260 18.18 -26.08 -4.29
CA GLU A 260 17.13 -26.21 -5.31
C GLU A 260 16.42 -24.87 -5.56
N VAL A 261 16.14 -24.09 -4.51
CA VAL A 261 15.60 -22.73 -4.61
C VAL A 261 16.53 -21.86 -5.44
N TRP A 262 17.83 -21.87 -5.13
CA TRP A 262 18.82 -21.08 -5.85
C TRP A 262 18.93 -21.45 -7.33
N ASN A 263 18.99 -22.74 -7.65
CA ASN A 263 19.02 -23.21 -9.03
C ASN A 263 17.79 -22.78 -9.82
N TYR A 264 16.62 -22.75 -9.16
CA TYR A 264 15.41 -22.25 -9.80
C TYR A 264 15.43 -20.73 -10.01
N ILE A 265 15.97 -19.98 -9.06
CA ILE A 265 16.19 -18.52 -9.21
C ILE A 265 17.08 -18.23 -10.42
N GLU A 266 18.20 -18.97 -10.58
CA GLU A 266 19.10 -18.80 -11.74
C GLU A 266 18.39 -19.15 -13.07
N THR A 267 17.59 -20.20 -13.08
CA THR A 267 16.77 -20.59 -14.24
C THR A 267 15.80 -19.48 -14.64
N ILE A 268 15.09 -18.91 -13.67
CA ILE A 268 14.13 -17.83 -13.92
C ILE A 268 14.86 -16.53 -14.30
N ALA A 269 16.01 -16.23 -13.70
CA ALA A 269 16.82 -15.07 -14.07
C ALA A 269 17.21 -15.10 -15.55
N ALA A 270 17.59 -16.27 -16.07
CA ALA A 270 17.89 -16.47 -17.50
C ALA A 270 16.63 -16.32 -18.39
N LYS A 271 15.46 -16.77 -17.91
CA LYS A 271 14.17 -16.73 -18.63
C LYS A 271 13.47 -15.35 -18.56
N ARG A 272 13.85 -14.51 -17.60
CA ARG A 272 13.20 -13.22 -17.31
C ARG A 272 12.98 -12.31 -18.54
N PRO A 273 13.92 -12.15 -19.48
CA PRO A 273 13.71 -11.31 -20.67
C PRO A 273 12.56 -11.79 -21.56
N ASP A 274 12.33 -13.11 -21.62
CA ASP A 274 11.36 -13.74 -22.50
C ASP A 274 9.95 -13.82 -21.90
N LEU A 275 9.80 -13.50 -20.61
CA LEU A 275 8.49 -13.48 -19.97
C LEU A 275 7.60 -12.37 -20.53
N PRO A 276 6.29 -12.64 -20.76
CA PRO A 276 5.36 -11.65 -21.32
C PRO A 276 4.96 -10.55 -20.32
N TYR A 277 5.45 -10.61 -19.10
CA TYR A 277 5.25 -9.64 -18.00
C TYR A 277 6.58 -9.39 -17.28
N GLU A 278 6.63 -8.29 -16.52
CA GLU A 278 7.79 -7.96 -15.70
C GLU A 278 7.75 -8.64 -14.34
N ILE A 279 8.93 -9.05 -13.88
CA ILE A 279 9.17 -9.57 -12.54
C ILE A 279 10.36 -8.84 -11.90
N ASP A 280 10.30 -8.59 -10.59
CA ASP A 280 11.38 -7.94 -9.85
C ASP A 280 12.14 -8.91 -8.93
N GLY A 281 11.76 -10.18 -8.92
CA GLY A 281 12.37 -11.21 -8.09
C GLY A 281 11.57 -12.50 -8.06
N MET A 282 11.79 -13.24 -6.98
CA MET A 282 11.11 -14.49 -6.65
C MET A 282 10.57 -14.41 -5.23
N VAL A 283 9.42 -15.01 -4.96
CA VAL A 283 8.90 -15.18 -3.59
C VAL A 283 9.07 -16.62 -3.17
N ILE A 284 9.79 -16.84 -2.08
CA ILE A 284 10.04 -18.13 -1.48
C ILE A 284 9.17 -18.25 -0.24
N LYS A 285 8.29 -19.24 -0.19
CA LYS A 285 7.34 -19.47 0.90
C LYS A 285 7.53 -20.87 1.47
N VAL A 286 7.42 -21.02 2.78
CA VAL A 286 7.26 -22.33 3.41
C VAL A 286 5.97 -22.95 2.89
N ASN A 287 6.01 -24.19 2.41
CA ASN A 287 4.87 -24.85 1.76
C ASN A 287 3.76 -25.25 2.74
N ASP A 288 4.11 -25.83 3.91
CA ASP A 288 3.16 -26.31 4.92
C ASP A 288 2.53 -25.16 5.71
N PHE A 289 1.21 -24.99 5.69
CA PHE A 289 0.50 -23.94 6.41
C PHE A 289 0.58 -24.10 7.94
N ALA A 290 0.64 -25.34 8.44
CA ALA A 290 0.84 -25.55 9.86
C ALA A 290 2.24 -25.10 10.32
N ALA A 291 3.26 -25.26 9.48
CA ALA A 291 4.59 -24.70 9.71
C ALA A 291 4.59 -23.17 9.62
N GLN A 292 3.87 -22.59 8.64
CA GLN A 292 3.73 -21.13 8.54
C GLN A 292 3.10 -20.53 9.80
N GLU A 293 2.07 -21.16 10.36
CA GLU A 293 1.41 -20.71 11.58
C GLU A 293 2.35 -20.78 12.79
N GLU A 294 3.12 -21.88 12.92
CA GLU A 294 4.11 -22.07 14.00
C GLU A 294 5.24 -21.03 13.93
N ILE A 295 5.78 -20.78 12.74
CA ILE A 295 6.83 -19.77 12.46
C ILE A 295 6.31 -18.35 12.69
N GLY A 296 5.08 -18.05 12.28
CA GLY A 296 4.35 -16.84 12.56
C GLY A 296 4.81 -15.60 11.78
N PHE A 297 4.52 -14.43 12.36
CA PHE A 297 4.65 -13.13 11.71
C PHE A 297 5.46 -12.16 12.58
N THR A 298 6.04 -11.16 11.92
CA THR A 298 6.45 -9.89 12.54
C THR A 298 5.33 -8.86 12.39
N VAL A 299 5.50 -7.67 12.94
CA VAL A 299 4.54 -6.55 12.75
C VAL A 299 4.37 -6.18 11.26
N LYS A 300 5.40 -6.39 10.44
CA LYS A 300 5.44 -5.91 9.04
C LYS A 300 5.39 -7.02 7.99
N ALA A 301 5.81 -8.23 8.34
CA ALA A 301 6.02 -9.30 7.36
C ALA A 301 5.84 -10.70 7.96
N PRO A 302 5.43 -11.71 7.17
CA PRO A 302 5.49 -13.10 7.57
C PRO A 302 6.96 -13.52 7.73
N ARG A 303 7.25 -14.35 8.74
CA ARG A 303 8.60 -14.91 8.93
C ARG A 303 8.87 -16.11 8.02
N TRP A 304 7.83 -16.73 7.51
CA TRP A 304 7.85 -17.93 6.69
C TRP A 304 7.95 -17.66 5.18
N ALA A 305 8.03 -16.38 4.77
CA ALA A 305 8.20 -16.00 3.39
C ALA A 305 9.27 -14.91 3.24
N ILE A 306 9.97 -14.93 2.11
CA ILE A 306 10.99 -13.96 1.75
C ILE A 306 10.93 -13.68 0.25
N ALA A 307 11.17 -12.42 -0.14
CA ALA A 307 11.29 -12.01 -1.52
C ALA A 307 12.77 -11.90 -1.90
N TYR A 308 13.26 -12.82 -2.73
CA TYR A 308 14.55 -12.65 -3.38
C TYR A 308 14.42 -11.62 -4.50
N LYS A 309 15.24 -10.60 -4.47
CA LYS A 309 15.29 -9.55 -5.48
C LYS A 309 16.42 -9.84 -6.47
N PHE A 310 16.13 -9.78 -7.78
CA PHE A 310 17.19 -9.86 -8.77
C PHE A 310 18.16 -8.68 -8.60
N PRO A 311 19.46 -8.86 -8.95
CA PRO A 311 20.40 -7.76 -8.97
C PRO A 311 19.83 -6.58 -9.77
N ALA A 312 19.99 -5.37 -9.21
CA ALA A 312 19.55 -4.16 -9.87
C ALA A 312 20.33 -3.99 -11.17
N GLU A 313 19.63 -3.63 -12.25
CA GLU A 313 20.29 -3.21 -13.48
C GLU A 313 21.14 -1.98 -13.21
N GLU A 314 22.30 -1.91 -13.84
CA GLU A 314 23.19 -0.76 -13.83
C GLU A 314 23.21 -0.08 -15.20
N ALA A 315 23.29 1.25 -15.20
CA ALA A 315 23.50 2.03 -16.41
C ALA A 315 24.59 3.07 -16.20
N GLN A 316 25.26 3.47 -17.28
CA GLN A 316 26.28 4.53 -17.27
C GLN A 316 25.69 5.79 -17.87
N THR A 317 25.94 6.93 -17.22
CA THR A 317 25.51 8.24 -17.70
C THR A 317 26.49 9.33 -17.22
N VAL A 318 26.32 10.55 -17.71
CA VAL A 318 27.20 11.68 -17.37
C VAL A 318 26.45 12.65 -16.45
N VAL A 319 27.08 13.05 -15.35
CA VAL A 319 26.58 14.05 -14.41
C VAL A 319 26.75 15.44 -15.04
N ARG A 320 25.62 16.14 -15.27
CA ARG A 320 25.62 17.49 -15.85
C ARG A 320 25.51 18.57 -14.80
N ASP A 321 24.79 18.30 -13.70
CA ASP A 321 24.59 19.25 -12.62
C ASP A 321 24.31 18.50 -11.32
N ILE A 322 24.41 19.19 -10.19
CA ILE A 322 23.98 18.73 -8.88
C ILE A 322 22.99 19.74 -8.31
N GLU A 323 21.71 19.37 -8.33
CA GLU A 323 20.66 20.18 -7.73
C GLU A 323 20.58 19.95 -6.23
N TRP A 324 20.38 21.02 -5.48
CA TRP A 324 20.22 20.99 -4.03
C TRP A 324 18.81 21.38 -3.64
N THR A 325 18.12 20.50 -2.95
CA THR A 325 16.74 20.69 -2.47
C THR A 325 16.70 20.80 -0.95
N VAL A 326 15.78 21.62 -0.44
CA VAL A 326 15.59 21.85 1.00
C VAL A 326 14.33 21.14 1.44
N GLY A 327 14.48 20.17 2.33
CA GLY A 327 13.36 19.45 2.92
C GLY A 327 12.70 20.19 4.09
N ARG A 328 11.60 19.66 4.57
CA ARG A 328 10.77 20.21 5.66
C ARG A 328 11.55 20.59 6.93
N THR A 329 12.54 19.82 7.30
CA THR A 329 13.39 20.05 8.49
C THR A 329 14.64 20.88 8.19
N GLY A 330 14.70 21.51 7.02
CA GLY A 330 15.85 22.29 6.57
C GLY A 330 17.02 21.48 6.03
N VAL A 331 16.94 20.14 6.00
CA VAL A 331 17.98 19.28 5.42
C VAL A 331 18.12 19.61 3.94
N VAL A 332 19.36 19.85 3.50
CA VAL A 332 19.69 20.15 2.11
C VAL A 332 20.25 18.89 1.46
N THR A 333 19.55 18.38 0.47
CA THR A 333 19.81 17.07 -0.16
C THR A 333 20.28 17.24 -1.60
N PRO A 334 21.40 16.60 -2.02
CA PRO A 334 21.90 16.66 -3.39
C PRO A 334 21.25 15.61 -4.29
N THR A 335 20.96 16.01 -5.52
CA THR A 335 20.47 15.15 -6.59
C THR A 335 21.28 15.39 -7.85
N ALA A 336 21.90 14.34 -8.42
CA ALA A 336 22.58 14.43 -9.69
C ALA A 336 21.57 14.61 -10.83
N VAL A 337 21.78 15.60 -11.68
CA VAL A 337 21.12 15.77 -12.98
C VAL A 337 22.04 15.21 -14.05
N MET A 338 21.53 14.30 -14.88
CA MET A 338 22.35 13.49 -15.76
C MET A 338 21.80 13.47 -17.19
N ASP A 339 22.63 13.08 -18.13
CA ASP A 339 22.14 12.71 -19.45
C ASP A 339 21.08 11.60 -19.34
N PRO A 340 19.99 11.68 -20.11
CA PRO A 340 18.96 10.66 -20.09
C PRO A 340 19.52 9.27 -20.42
N VAL A 341 19.25 8.29 -19.59
CA VAL A 341 19.68 6.90 -19.81
C VAL A 341 18.55 5.93 -19.48
N GLN A 342 18.46 4.86 -20.26
CA GLN A 342 17.52 3.77 -19.99
C GLN A 342 18.04 2.91 -18.83
N LEU A 343 17.19 2.69 -17.83
CA LEU A 343 17.50 1.87 -16.67
C LEU A 343 16.22 1.19 -16.16
N ALA A 344 16.21 -0.13 -16.19
CA ALA A 344 15.07 -0.95 -15.75
C ALA A 344 13.73 -0.44 -16.31
N GLY A 345 13.65 -0.33 -17.64
CA GLY A 345 12.46 0.06 -18.39
C GLY A 345 12.02 1.52 -18.25
N THR A 346 12.85 2.39 -17.66
CA THR A 346 12.54 3.83 -17.53
C THR A 346 13.68 4.69 -18.02
N THR A 347 13.36 5.90 -18.52
CA THR A 347 14.36 6.93 -18.80
C THR A 347 14.69 7.70 -17.53
N VAL A 348 15.89 7.52 -17.00
CA VAL A 348 16.39 8.17 -15.80
C VAL A 348 17.19 9.42 -16.19
N ARG A 349 16.90 10.54 -15.53
CA ARG A 349 17.57 11.83 -15.71
C ARG A 349 18.12 12.39 -14.39
N ARG A 350 17.72 11.81 -13.27
CA ARG A 350 18.07 12.25 -11.91
C ARG A 350 18.38 11.06 -11.04
N ALA A 351 19.39 11.16 -10.19
CA ALA A 351 19.74 10.12 -9.22
C ALA A 351 20.12 10.75 -7.87
N SER A 352 19.78 10.07 -6.80
CA SER A 352 20.16 10.50 -5.46
C SER A 352 21.67 10.45 -5.26
N LEU A 353 22.18 11.47 -4.58
CA LEU A 353 23.57 11.53 -4.10
C LEU A 353 23.60 11.44 -2.56
N HIS A 354 22.47 11.18 -1.93
CA HIS A 354 22.24 11.04 -0.49
C HIS A 354 22.69 12.27 0.32
N ASN A 355 23.98 12.56 0.39
CA ASN A 355 24.57 13.65 1.19
C ASN A 355 25.94 14.09 0.67
N ILE A 356 26.52 15.11 1.30
CA ILE A 356 27.84 15.65 0.94
C ILE A 356 28.96 14.61 1.11
N ASP A 357 28.90 13.80 2.16
CA ASP A 357 29.96 12.85 2.49
C ASP A 357 30.10 11.79 1.40
N LEU A 358 28.97 11.32 0.84
CA LEU A 358 28.98 10.39 -0.28
C LEU A 358 29.63 11.01 -1.54
N ILE A 359 29.32 12.30 -1.81
CA ILE A 359 29.93 13.00 -2.96
C ILE A 359 31.43 13.10 -2.77
N LYS A 360 31.90 13.41 -1.55
CA LYS A 360 33.33 13.49 -1.19
C LYS A 360 33.99 12.12 -1.25
N GLU A 361 33.39 11.11 -0.63
CA GLU A 361 33.92 9.74 -0.60
C GLU A 361 34.11 9.15 -1.99
N ARG A 362 33.14 9.37 -2.87
CA ARG A 362 33.19 8.88 -4.25
C ARG A 362 33.85 9.85 -5.21
N ASP A 363 34.29 11.02 -4.74
CA ASP A 363 34.86 12.12 -5.53
C ASP A 363 34.03 12.41 -6.79
N ILE A 364 32.69 12.57 -6.62
CA ILE A 364 31.78 12.82 -7.73
C ILE A 364 31.92 14.27 -8.18
N ARG A 365 32.14 14.48 -9.48
CA ARG A 365 32.33 15.80 -10.08
C ARG A 365 31.39 16.00 -11.26
N LEU A 366 31.20 17.25 -11.66
CA LEU A 366 30.50 17.56 -12.90
C LEU A 366 31.26 16.96 -14.09
N GLU A 367 30.54 16.54 -15.11
CA GLU A 367 31.03 15.86 -16.32
C GLU A 367 31.62 14.45 -16.07
N ASP A 368 31.53 13.91 -14.84
CA ASP A 368 31.91 12.53 -14.59
C ASP A 368 30.95 11.55 -15.25
N THR A 369 31.50 10.48 -15.81
CA THR A 369 30.71 9.29 -16.14
C THR A 369 30.51 8.48 -14.85
N VAL A 370 29.26 8.28 -14.50
CA VAL A 370 28.85 7.54 -13.29
C VAL A 370 28.06 6.30 -13.65
N VAL A 371 28.08 5.34 -12.75
CA VAL A 371 27.19 4.17 -12.78
C VAL A 371 26.03 4.44 -11.82
N ILE A 372 24.83 4.20 -12.31
CA ILE A 372 23.60 4.31 -11.54
C ILE A 372 22.86 2.98 -11.48
N HIS A 373 22.14 2.77 -10.41
CA HIS A 373 21.15 1.71 -10.27
C HIS A 373 19.88 2.25 -9.59
N LYS A 374 18.83 1.43 -9.49
CA LYS A 374 17.65 1.78 -8.70
C LYS A 374 17.69 1.08 -7.36
N ALA A 375 17.85 1.84 -6.28
CA ALA A 375 17.74 1.32 -4.92
C ALA A 375 16.30 0.83 -4.66
N GLY A 376 16.17 -0.44 -4.25
CA GLY A 376 14.86 -1.07 -4.04
C GLY A 376 13.97 -1.10 -5.28
N ASP A 377 14.55 -1.12 -6.48
CA ASP A 377 13.89 -1.07 -7.80
C ASP A 377 13.10 0.22 -8.09
N ILE A 378 13.23 1.24 -7.26
CA ILE A 378 12.42 2.47 -7.36
C ILE A 378 13.29 3.71 -7.53
N ILE A 379 14.23 3.98 -6.61
CA ILE A 379 14.95 5.24 -6.51
C ILE A 379 16.31 5.14 -7.21
N PRO A 380 16.54 5.89 -8.31
CA PRO A 380 17.87 5.94 -8.92
C PRO A 380 18.89 6.56 -7.97
N GLU A 381 20.05 5.94 -7.84
CA GLU A 381 21.19 6.46 -7.08
C GLU A 381 22.50 6.23 -7.81
N VAL A 382 23.46 7.12 -7.58
CA VAL A 382 24.82 7.00 -8.13
C VAL A 382 25.61 6.03 -7.26
N THR A 383 26.11 4.94 -7.86
CA THR A 383 26.87 3.91 -7.14
C THR A 383 28.36 4.16 -7.14
N ARG A 384 28.93 4.59 -8.28
CA ARG A 384 30.36 4.83 -8.44
C ARG A 384 30.67 5.72 -9.64
N VAL A 385 31.85 6.31 -9.64
CA VAL A 385 32.43 7.07 -10.76
C VAL A 385 33.31 6.13 -11.59
N ILE A 386 33.28 6.29 -12.91
CA ILE A 386 34.20 5.62 -13.82
C ILE A 386 35.39 6.56 -14.08
N LEU A 387 36.43 6.43 -13.26
CA LEU A 387 37.57 7.35 -13.25
C LEU A 387 38.32 7.37 -14.59
N GLU A 388 38.36 6.26 -15.31
CA GLU A 388 38.98 6.14 -16.61
C GLU A 388 38.30 7.01 -17.70
N LYS A 389 37.08 7.41 -17.47
CA LYS A 389 36.30 8.28 -18.37
C LYS A 389 36.20 9.72 -17.90
N ARG A 390 36.85 10.07 -16.79
CA ARG A 390 36.84 11.43 -16.26
C ARG A 390 37.56 12.38 -17.17
N PRO A 391 36.97 13.53 -17.54
CA PRO A 391 37.68 14.55 -18.33
C PRO A 391 38.89 15.11 -17.58
N GLU A 392 40.00 15.37 -18.30
CA GLU A 392 41.19 15.98 -17.70
C GLU A 392 40.95 17.38 -17.14
N THR A 393 39.92 18.07 -17.62
CA THR A 393 39.46 19.38 -17.16
C THR A 393 38.61 19.35 -15.91
N SER A 394 38.26 18.15 -15.39
CA SER A 394 37.41 17.98 -14.23
C SER A 394 37.99 18.63 -12.98
N GLN A 395 37.21 19.41 -12.28
CA GLN A 395 37.56 20.03 -11.01
C GLN A 395 36.77 19.42 -9.86
N PRO A 396 37.28 19.37 -8.62
CA PRO A 396 36.52 19.01 -7.45
C PRO A 396 35.27 19.84 -7.32
N TYR A 397 34.14 19.18 -6.90
CA TYR A 397 32.86 19.86 -6.78
C TYR A 397 32.88 20.87 -5.60
N GLU A 398 32.41 22.08 -5.87
CA GLU A 398 32.26 23.12 -4.83
C GLU A 398 30.88 23.02 -4.21
N PHE A 399 30.83 22.76 -2.89
CA PHE A 399 29.58 22.59 -2.15
C PHE A 399 28.93 23.94 -1.84
N PRO A 400 27.58 24.01 -1.83
CA PRO A 400 26.89 25.24 -1.47
C PRO A 400 27.13 25.59 -0.01
N THR A 401 27.40 26.86 0.26
CA THR A 401 27.56 27.43 1.60
C THR A 401 26.31 28.17 2.05
N THR A 402 25.39 28.43 1.14
CA THR A 402 24.12 29.12 1.37
C THR A 402 22.93 28.27 0.89
N CYS A 403 21.79 28.47 1.51
CA CYS A 403 20.53 27.80 1.15
C CYS A 403 20.15 28.16 -0.30
N PRO A 404 19.83 27.17 -1.15
CA PRO A 404 19.46 27.42 -2.54
C PRO A 404 18.14 28.20 -2.71
N VAL A 405 17.32 28.31 -1.65
CA VAL A 405 16.00 28.93 -1.70
C VAL A 405 15.96 30.30 -0.99
N CYS A 406 16.42 30.37 0.26
CA CYS A 406 16.37 31.63 1.04
C CYS A 406 17.73 32.33 1.18
N HIS A 407 18.81 31.78 0.64
CA HIS A 407 20.18 32.31 0.64
C HIS A 407 20.83 32.52 2.01
N GLU A 408 20.18 32.08 3.09
CA GLU A 408 20.78 32.07 4.42
C GLU A 408 21.91 31.03 4.49
N LYS A 409 22.88 31.28 5.39
CA LYS A 409 24.03 30.40 5.58
C LYS A 409 23.57 29.00 5.99
N LEU A 410 24.17 27.98 5.36
CA LEU A 410 23.95 26.58 5.74
C LEU A 410 24.84 26.21 6.91
N GLU A 411 24.29 25.42 7.83
CA GLU A 411 25.02 24.96 9.02
C GLU A 411 25.13 23.42 9.03
N HIS A 412 26.26 22.95 9.53
CA HIS A 412 26.50 21.53 9.79
C HIS A 412 26.40 21.31 11.30
N LEU A 413 25.43 20.51 11.74
CA LEU A 413 25.27 20.20 13.16
C LEU A 413 26.24 19.08 13.57
N GLU A 414 26.85 19.18 14.76
CA GLU A 414 27.97 18.33 15.19
C GLU A 414 27.73 16.83 15.19
N GLU A 415 26.48 16.40 15.24
CA GLU A 415 26.11 14.96 15.24
C GLU A 415 25.39 14.52 13.97
N GLU A 416 25.30 15.36 12.94
CA GLU A 416 24.56 15.06 11.72
C GLU A 416 25.46 15.11 10.47
N VAL A 417 25.26 14.14 9.58
CA VAL A 417 25.93 14.09 8.27
C VAL A 417 25.38 15.15 7.30
N ALA A 418 24.18 15.66 7.56
CA ALA A 418 23.46 16.57 6.68
C ALA A 418 23.76 18.04 6.97
N ILE A 419 23.90 18.85 5.91
CA ILE A 419 23.86 20.32 6.03
C ILE A 419 22.42 20.80 6.10
N ARG A 420 22.18 21.92 6.83
CA ARG A 420 20.84 22.43 7.06
C ARG A 420 20.71 23.94 6.81
N CYS A 421 19.57 24.32 6.30
CA CYS A 421 19.06 25.67 6.43
C CYS A 421 18.29 25.80 7.76
N LEU A 422 18.77 26.67 8.64
CA LEU A 422 18.13 26.89 9.96
C LEU A 422 17.10 28.02 9.94
N ASN A 423 16.85 28.64 8.80
CA ASN A 423 15.88 29.74 8.67
C ASN A 423 14.44 29.19 8.74
N PRO A 424 13.67 29.46 9.81
CA PRO A 424 12.30 28.97 9.97
C PRO A 424 11.32 29.62 8.97
N LYS A 425 11.73 30.74 8.33
CA LYS A 425 10.95 31.43 7.30
C LYS A 425 11.36 31.03 5.87
N CYS A 426 12.18 29.98 5.73
CA CYS A 426 12.56 29.49 4.42
C CYS A 426 11.32 28.99 3.65
N PRO A 427 11.02 29.55 2.45
CA PRO A 427 9.84 29.16 1.67
C PRO A 427 9.77 27.65 1.40
N ALA A 428 10.90 27.00 1.18
CA ALA A 428 10.93 25.56 0.98
C ALA A 428 10.49 24.79 2.24
N GLN A 429 10.94 25.18 3.42
CA GLN A 429 10.53 24.53 4.67
C GLN A 429 9.05 24.75 4.96
N LEU A 430 8.53 25.93 4.69
CA LEU A 430 7.11 26.25 4.88
C LEU A 430 6.22 25.43 3.92
N THR A 431 6.54 25.39 2.64
CA THR A 431 5.75 24.63 1.65
C THR A 431 5.83 23.12 1.87
N GLU A 432 6.97 22.60 2.26
CA GLU A 432 7.12 21.19 2.63
C GLU A 432 6.38 20.84 3.95
N GLY A 433 6.35 21.78 4.91
CA GLY A 433 5.56 21.66 6.14
C GLY A 433 4.06 21.57 5.84
N LEU A 434 3.57 22.47 4.98
CA LEU A 434 2.17 22.46 4.51
C LEU A 434 1.84 21.16 3.75
N SER A 435 2.72 20.71 2.87
CA SER A 435 2.55 19.46 2.14
C SER A 435 2.49 18.24 3.07
N HIS A 436 3.30 18.25 4.13
CA HIS A 436 3.25 17.23 5.17
C HIS A 436 1.94 17.26 5.95
N PHE A 437 1.46 18.44 6.34
CA PHE A 437 0.23 18.61 7.10
C PHE A 437 -0.99 18.05 6.35
N VAL A 438 -1.11 18.32 5.06
CA VAL A 438 -2.22 17.83 4.23
C VAL A 438 -2.10 16.36 3.85
N SER A 439 -0.95 15.73 4.10
CA SER A 439 -0.66 14.36 3.68
C SER A 439 -1.60 13.31 4.28
N ARG A 440 -1.66 12.14 3.63
CA ARG A 440 -2.54 11.02 4.02
C ARG A 440 -2.35 10.57 5.48
N ASN A 441 -1.11 10.56 5.96
CA ASN A 441 -0.79 10.10 7.33
C ASN A 441 -1.01 11.18 8.39
N ALA A 442 -1.19 12.42 7.98
CA ALA A 442 -1.52 13.57 8.83
C ALA A 442 -3.01 13.93 8.69
N MET A 443 -3.35 15.12 8.26
CA MET A 443 -4.75 15.60 8.19
C MET A 443 -5.53 15.05 7.00
N ASN A 444 -4.88 14.38 6.03
CA ASN A 444 -5.49 13.68 4.91
C ASN A 444 -6.44 14.54 4.07
N MET A 445 -5.97 15.71 3.67
CA MET A 445 -6.72 16.61 2.81
C MET A 445 -6.50 16.23 1.34
N SER A 446 -7.34 15.33 0.82
CA SER A 446 -7.24 14.86 -0.57
C SER A 446 -7.47 16.01 -1.56
N GLY A 447 -6.76 15.98 -2.68
CA GLY A 447 -6.82 17.04 -3.70
C GLY A 447 -5.81 18.17 -3.50
N ILE A 448 -5.22 18.30 -2.31
CA ILE A 448 -4.17 19.29 -2.03
C ILE A 448 -2.81 18.59 -2.11
N GLY A 449 -2.17 18.62 -3.27
CA GLY A 449 -0.82 18.12 -3.48
C GLY A 449 0.24 19.24 -3.44
N PRO A 450 1.54 18.88 -3.54
CA PRO A 450 2.65 19.86 -3.49
C PRO A 450 2.49 21.01 -4.50
N ARG A 451 1.91 20.74 -5.67
CA ARG A 451 1.66 21.75 -6.70
C ARG A 451 0.62 22.78 -6.25
N VAL A 452 -0.48 22.33 -5.63
CA VAL A 452 -1.54 23.23 -5.12
C VAL A 452 -0.99 24.03 -3.95
N ILE A 453 -0.26 23.41 -3.02
CA ILE A 453 0.41 24.08 -1.91
C ILE A 453 1.36 25.17 -2.41
N LYS A 454 2.16 24.88 -3.43
CA LYS A 454 3.08 25.86 -3.99
C LYS A 454 2.34 27.08 -4.53
N GLN A 455 1.25 26.90 -5.31
CA GLN A 455 0.44 27.99 -5.83
C GLN A 455 -0.20 28.80 -4.69
N LEU A 456 -0.81 28.14 -3.71
CA LEU A 456 -1.42 28.81 -2.55
C LEU A 456 -0.41 29.66 -1.77
N PHE A 457 0.82 29.18 -1.64
CA PHE A 457 1.90 29.89 -0.99
C PHE A 457 2.40 31.08 -1.82
N GLU A 458 2.62 30.90 -3.12
CA GLU A 458 3.10 31.95 -4.04
C GLU A 458 2.07 33.09 -4.19
N GLU A 459 0.78 32.77 -4.17
CA GLU A 459 -0.32 33.75 -4.17
C GLU A 459 -0.55 34.40 -2.77
N GLY A 460 0.20 33.99 -1.75
CA GLY A 460 0.07 34.50 -0.38
C GLY A 460 -1.23 34.12 0.32
N LEU A 461 -1.95 33.12 -0.18
CA LEU A 461 -3.23 32.65 0.38
C LEU A 461 -3.04 31.76 1.59
N VAL A 462 -1.91 31.02 1.67
CA VAL A 462 -1.58 30.10 2.75
C VAL A 462 -0.12 30.28 3.13
N MET A 463 0.13 30.78 4.35
CA MET A 463 1.47 30.97 4.92
C MET A 463 1.76 29.97 6.02
N ASP A 464 0.73 29.47 6.70
CA ASP A 464 0.79 28.42 7.71
C ASP A 464 -0.38 27.42 7.58
N VAL A 465 -0.42 26.41 8.44
CA VAL A 465 -1.43 25.33 8.35
C VAL A 465 -2.83 25.79 8.75
N ALA A 466 -2.98 26.86 9.56
CA ALA A 466 -4.28 27.38 9.95
C ALA A 466 -4.97 28.11 8.78
N ASP A 467 -4.20 28.71 7.87
CA ASP A 467 -4.74 29.39 6.69
C ASP A 467 -5.44 28.44 5.73
N LEU A 468 -5.10 27.15 5.74
CA LEU A 468 -5.79 26.12 4.94
C LEU A 468 -7.29 26.07 5.26
N TYR A 469 -7.67 26.29 6.51
CA TYR A 469 -9.06 26.27 6.98
C TYR A 469 -9.83 27.56 6.69
N LYS A 470 -9.16 28.58 6.17
CA LYS A 470 -9.74 29.89 5.78
C LYS A 470 -9.97 29.99 4.26
N LEU A 471 -9.58 28.98 3.49
CA LEU A 471 -9.69 28.96 2.03
C LEU A 471 -11.15 29.01 1.56
N THR A 472 -11.40 29.77 0.50
CA THR A 472 -12.71 29.90 -0.14
C THR A 472 -12.73 29.27 -1.53
N LEU A 473 -13.94 28.98 -2.03
CA LEU A 473 -14.13 28.42 -3.37
C LEU A 473 -13.52 29.31 -4.46
N ASP A 474 -13.75 30.64 -4.39
CA ASP A 474 -13.24 31.58 -5.38
C ASP A 474 -11.71 31.60 -5.43
N GLN A 475 -11.04 31.50 -4.27
CA GLN A 475 -9.59 31.44 -4.19
C GLN A 475 -9.05 30.15 -4.84
N LEU A 476 -9.70 29.01 -4.62
CA LEU A 476 -9.30 27.75 -5.24
C LEU A 476 -9.54 27.73 -6.75
N LEU A 477 -10.62 28.33 -7.23
CA LEU A 477 -10.93 28.45 -8.66
C LEU A 477 -9.95 29.36 -9.41
N ALA A 478 -9.28 30.26 -8.70
CA ALA A 478 -8.25 31.13 -9.29
C ALA A 478 -6.91 30.39 -9.55
N LEU A 479 -6.73 29.21 -8.97
CA LEU A 479 -5.51 28.41 -9.14
C LEU A 479 -5.47 27.68 -10.49
N ASP A 480 -4.28 27.54 -11.05
CA ASP A 480 -4.05 26.84 -12.30
C ASP A 480 -4.48 25.36 -12.22
N LYS A 481 -5.30 24.92 -13.21
CA LYS A 481 -5.80 23.56 -13.35
C LYS A 481 -6.67 23.05 -12.18
N VAL A 482 -7.23 23.96 -11.39
CA VAL A 482 -8.27 23.67 -10.41
C VAL A 482 -9.62 24.10 -11.01
N GLN A 483 -10.50 23.12 -11.21
CA GLN A 483 -11.85 23.33 -11.73
C GLN A 483 -12.88 23.21 -10.60
N GLN A 484 -14.14 23.59 -10.86
CA GLN A 484 -15.23 23.62 -9.91
C GLN A 484 -15.29 22.36 -9.01
N LYS A 485 -15.39 21.18 -9.62
CA LYS A 485 -15.48 19.91 -8.88
C LYS A 485 -14.25 19.63 -8.02
N SER A 486 -13.06 19.95 -8.54
CA SER A 486 -11.81 19.79 -7.78
C SER A 486 -11.74 20.73 -6.59
N ALA A 487 -12.16 21.98 -6.76
CA ALA A 487 -12.21 22.97 -5.68
C ALA A 487 -13.22 22.58 -4.58
N GLU A 488 -14.40 22.10 -4.96
CA GLU A 488 -15.41 21.59 -4.02
C GLU A 488 -14.90 20.38 -3.23
N ASN A 489 -14.26 19.41 -3.90
CA ASN A 489 -13.65 18.24 -3.24
C ASN A 489 -12.53 18.64 -2.26
N ILE A 490 -11.75 19.67 -2.60
CA ILE A 490 -10.72 20.21 -1.70
C ILE A 490 -11.36 20.80 -0.44
N LEU A 491 -12.39 21.64 -0.57
CA LEU A 491 -13.08 22.24 0.58
C LEU A 491 -13.75 21.18 1.46
N GLU A 492 -14.37 20.16 0.86
CA GLU A 492 -14.93 19.02 1.59
C GLU A 492 -13.85 18.27 2.37
N ALA A 493 -12.69 18.03 1.76
CA ALA A 493 -11.56 17.35 2.41
C ALA A 493 -10.99 18.18 3.58
N ILE A 494 -10.92 19.52 3.44
CA ILE A 494 -10.52 20.43 4.51
C ILE A 494 -11.53 20.34 5.66
N GLU A 495 -12.83 20.44 5.38
CA GLU A 495 -13.87 20.40 6.40
C GLU A 495 -13.87 19.07 7.13
N LYS A 496 -13.81 17.95 6.41
CA LYS A 496 -13.72 16.62 6.99
C LYS A 496 -12.46 16.42 7.85
N SER A 497 -11.37 17.08 7.53
CA SER A 497 -10.12 16.96 8.29
C SER A 497 -10.23 17.52 9.71
N LYS A 498 -11.19 18.42 9.99
CA LYS A 498 -11.44 18.95 11.34
C LYS A 498 -11.88 17.89 12.34
N GLU A 499 -12.47 16.79 11.85
CA GLU A 499 -12.93 15.67 12.68
C GLU A 499 -11.82 14.66 13.01
N ASN A 500 -10.61 14.83 12.47
CA ASN A 500 -9.50 13.93 12.73
C ASN A 500 -9.13 13.90 14.22
N SER A 501 -8.73 12.72 14.70
CA SER A 501 -8.23 12.53 16.06
C SER A 501 -6.88 13.19 16.29
N LEU A 502 -6.60 13.55 17.54
CA LEU A 502 -5.42 14.35 17.97
C LEU A 502 -4.09 13.82 17.45
N GLU A 503 -3.88 12.50 17.39
CA GLU A 503 -2.61 11.93 16.91
C GLU A 503 -2.32 12.28 15.45
N ARG A 504 -3.35 12.50 14.65
CA ARG A 504 -3.20 12.92 13.25
C ARG A 504 -2.79 14.37 13.17
N LEU A 505 -3.36 15.22 14.01
CA LEU A 505 -2.96 16.62 14.11
C LEU A 505 -1.52 16.75 14.59
N LEU A 506 -1.11 16.01 15.64
CA LEU A 506 0.27 15.98 16.13
C LEU A 506 1.26 15.52 15.06
N THR A 507 0.88 14.50 14.27
CA THR A 507 1.67 14.06 13.12
C THR A 507 1.81 15.20 12.10
N GLY A 508 0.72 15.90 11.80
CA GLY A 508 0.66 16.99 10.82
C GLY A 508 1.49 18.21 11.21
N LEU A 509 1.49 18.58 12.49
CA LEU A 509 2.30 19.68 13.02
C LEU A 509 3.80 19.45 12.83
N GLY A 510 4.23 18.21 12.60
CA GLY A 510 5.59 17.90 12.21
C GLY A 510 6.64 18.16 13.29
N ILE A 511 6.28 17.98 14.55
CA ILE A 511 7.17 18.12 15.69
C ILE A 511 8.42 17.25 15.48
N ARG A 512 9.59 17.82 15.65
CA ARG A 512 10.85 17.11 15.41
C ARG A 512 10.92 15.83 16.26
N HIS A 513 11.39 14.75 15.68
CA HIS A 513 11.47 13.40 16.28
C HIS A 513 10.13 12.74 16.62
N VAL A 514 8.99 13.42 16.43
CA VAL A 514 7.65 12.87 16.64
C VAL A 514 7.09 12.34 15.32
N GLY A 515 7.19 11.02 15.12
CA GLY A 515 6.52 10.32 14.02
C GLY A 515 5.12 9.85 14.42
N THR A 516 4.40 9.18 13.53
CA THR A 516 3.02 8.70 13.75
C THR A 516 2.87 7.84 15.00
N LYS A 517 3.87 7.02 15.35
CA LYS A 517 3.84 6.19 16.56
C LYS A 517 3.92 7.04 17.82
N ALA A 518 4.91 7.93 17.91
CA ALA A 518 5.07 8.82 19.08
C ALA A 518 3.87 9.77 19.21
N ALA A 519 3.34 10.31 18.10
CA ALA A 519 2.14 11.14 18.09
C ALA A 519 0.94 10.38 18.69
N LYS A 520 0.79 9.09 18.36
CA LYS A 520 -0.28 8.24 18.90
C LYS A 520 -0.11 8.01 20.41
N GLU A 521 1.09 7.66 20.88
CA GLU A 521 1.37 7.45 22.31
C GLU A 521 1.12 8.73 23.11
N LEU A 522 1.56 9.89 22.60
CA LEU A 522 1.29 11.20 23.21
C LEU A 522 -0.21 11.49 23.31
N ALA A 523 -0.94 11.30 22.21
CA ALA A 523 -2.38 11.56 22.17
C ALA A 523 -3.17 10.62 23.08
N GLN A 524 -2.80 9.35 23.15
CA GLN A 524 -3.43 8.36 24.05
C GLN A 524 -3.21 8.70 25.53
N HIS A 525 -2.01 9.17 25.88
CA HIS A 525 -1.66 9.48 27.28
C HIS A 525 -2.33 10.79 27.75
N PHE A 526 -2.18 11.88 26.98
CA PHE A 526 -2.65 13.20 27.37
C PHE A 526 -4.10 13.49 26.99
N LYS A 527 -4.68 12.73 26.07
CA LYS A 527 -6.09 12.80 25.60
C LYS A 527 -6.49 14.12 24.94
N THR A 528 -5.92 15.25 25.35
CA THR A 528 -6.22 16.58 24.79
C THR A 528 -4.95 17.35 24.46
N MET A 529 -5.05 18.28 23.50
CA MET A 529 -3.96 19.19 23.14
C MET A 529 -3.54 20.05 24.34
N THR A 530 -4.49 20.56 25.12
CA THR A 530 -4.21 21.40 26.29
C THR A 530 -3.38 20.64 27.32
N ALA A 531 -3.75 19.40 27.66
CA ALA A 531 -2.99 18.60 28.62
C ALA A 531 -1.56 18.32 28.13
N LEU A 532 -1.38 18.11 26.81
CA LEU A 532 -0.06 17.92 26.21
C LEU A 532 0.78 19.20 26.23
N GLN A 533 0.19 20.36 25.98
CA GLN A 533 0.88 21.67 26.05
C GLN A 533 1.40 21.97 27.46
N GLU A 534 0.62 21.60 28.49
CA GLU A 534 0.95 21.82 29.91
C GLU A 534 1.89 20.77 30.48
N ALA A 535 2.14 19.68 29.75
CA ALA A 535 2.95 18.56 30.23
C ALA A 535 4.38 18.97 30.63
N SER A 536 4.88 18.42 31.75
CA SER A 536 6.28 18.52 32.11
C SER A 536 7.13 17.48 31.37
N ILE A 537 8.46 17.69 31.37
CA ILE A 537 9.40 16.72 30.79
C ILE A 537 9.29 15.36 31.49
N GLU A 538 9.15 15.36 32.82
CA GLU A 538 9.00 14.15 33.62
C GLU A 538 7.75 13.34 33.18
N GLN A 539 6.62 14.02 33.02
CA GLN A 539 5.38 13.37 32.53
C GLN A 539 5.52 12.82 31.11
N LEU A 540 6.25 13.50 30.23
CA LEU A 540 6.53 13.01 28.89
C LEU A 540 7.41 11.75 28.90
N LEU A 541 8.38 11.69 29.83
CA LEU A 541 9.28 10.54 30.01
C LEU A 541 8.61 9.31 30.66
N GLU A 542 7.45 9.47 31.29
CA GLU A 542 6.65 8.34 31.83
C GLU A 542 6.04 7.48 30.72
N ILE A 543 5.99 8.00 29.48
CA ILE A 543 5.41 7.28 28.34
C ILE A 543 6.41 6.26 27.80
N ASP A 544 6.04 4.98 27.80
CA ASP A 544 6.83 3.89 27.24
C ASP A 544 7.20 4.16 25.76
N GLY A 545 8.51 4.18 25.50
CA GLY A 545 9.03 4.37 24.14
C GLY A 545 9.28 5.83 23.74
N LEU A 546 9.04 6.80 24.62
CA LEU A 546 9.49 8.18 24.46
C LEU A 546 10.80 8.38 25.24
N GLY A 547 11.89 8.63 24.50
CA GLY A 547 13.18 8.99 25.11
C GLY A 547 13.34 10.51 25.28
N ASP A 548 14.44 10.89 25.98
CA ASP A 548 14.76 12.30 26.28
C ASP A 548 14.67 13.22 25.05
N ILE A 549 15.19 12.79 23.89
CA ILE A 549 15.20 13.57 22.66
C ILE A 549 13.80 13.96 22.22
N ILE A 550 12.83 13.02 22.31
CA ILE A 550 11.43 13.27 21.92
C ILE A 550 10.77 14.18 22.95
N ALA A 551 10.95 13.90 24.26
CA ALA A 551 10.37 14.68 25.34
C ALA A 551 10.81 16.16 25.28
N TYR A 552 12.09 16.41 25.11
CA TYR A 552 12.61 17.77 24.92
C TYR A 552 12.11 18.45 23.65
N SER A 553 12.00 17.69 22.53
CA SER A 553 11.46 18.24 21.28
C SER A 553 10.01 18.67 21.42
N VAL A 554 9.17 17.86 22.07
CA VAL A 554 7.75 18.17 22.33
C VAL A 554 7.64 19.41 23.22
N LYS A 555 8.37 19.43 24.34
CA LYS A 555 8.33 20.54 25.29
C LYS A 555 8.75 21.86 24.63
N THR A 556 9.91 21.87 23.98
CA THR A 556 10.44 23.05 23.29
C THR A 556 9.50 23.53 22.18
N TYR A 557 8.82 22.62 21.48
CA TYR A 557 7.87 22.98 20.44
C TYR A 557 6.68 23.77 21.01
N PHE A 558 6.03 23.28 22.05
CA PHE A 558 4.86 23.91 22.64
C PHE A 558 5.16 25.14 23.50
N GLU A 559 6.41 25.37 23.90
CA GLU A 559 6.83 26.60 24.59
C GLU A 559 6.96 27.81 23.65
N GLN A 560 6.99 27.60 22.34
CA GLN A 560 7.10 28.68 21.36
C GLN A 560 5.79 29.48 21.29
N PRO A 561 5.82 30.81 21.46
CA PRO A 561 4.60 31.64 21.38
C PRO A 561 3.86 31.51 20.03
N SER A 562 4.61 31.43 18.93
CA SER A 562 4.03 31.24 17.58
C SER A 562 3.27 29.92 17.42
N VAL A 563 3.73 28.86 18.12
CA VAL A 563 3.04 27.57 18.12
C VAL A 563 1.76 27.64 18.94
N GLN A 564 1.79 28.35 20.08
CA GLN A 564 0.61 28.53 20.92
C GLN A 564 -0.48 29.31 20.16
N GLU A 565 -0.10 30.37 19.44
CA GLU A 565 -0.99 31.13 18.56
C GLU A 565 -1.57 30.23 17.45
N LEU A 566 -0.73 29.44 16.78
CA LEU A 566 -1.15 28.52 15.73
C LEU A 566 -2.15 27.49 16.26
N ILE A 567 -1.92 26.88 17.42
CA ILE A 567 -2.86 25.92 18.03
C ILE A 567 -4.20 26.58 18.34
N GLN A 568 -4.17 27.82 18.83
CA GLN A 568 -5.39 28.59 19.10
C GLN A 568 -6.17 28.88 17.79
N GLU A 569 -5.48 29.27 16.71
CA GLU A 569 -6.14 29.51 15.40
C GLU A 569 -6.76 28.22 14.83
N LEU A 570 -6.08 27.08 14.96
CA LEU A 570 -6.62 25.78 14.55
C LEU A 570 -7.87 25.41 15.36
N GLN A 571 -7.85 25.64 16.68
CA GLN A 571 -9.00 25.42 17.55
C GLN A 571 -10.18 26.33 17.19
N ASP A 572 -9.92 27.60 16.94
CA ASP A 572 -10.94 28.59 16.54
C ASP A 572 -11.53 28.26 15.15
N SER A 573 -10.74 27.60 14.30
CA SER A 573 -11.19 27.07 12.99
C SER A 573 -12.02 25.79 13.11
N GLY A 574 -12.22 25.25 14.30
CA GLY A 574 -13.02 24.06 14.58
C GLY A 574 -12.28 22.73 14.43
N VAL A 575 -10.94 22.74 14.40
CA VAL A 575 -10.14 21.51 14.37
C VAL A 575 -10.24 20.78 15.71
N ASN A 576 -10.49 19.47 15.68
CA ASN A 576 -10.58 18.65 16.89
C ASN A 576 -9.24 18.59 17.63
N MET A 577 -9.28 18.89 18.92
CA MET A 577 -8.12 18.93 19.83
C MET A 577 -8.09 17.75 20.81
N THR A 578 -8.88 16.70 20.54
CA THR A 578 -9.02 15.55 21.44
C THR A 578 -8.68 14.23 20.75
N TYR A 579 -8.18 13.27 21.51
CA TYR A 579 -7.99 11.91 21.04
C TYR A 579 -9.33 11.17 20.98
N LEU A 580 -9.65 10.60 19.83
CA LEU A 580 -10.94 9.92 19.58
C LEU A 580 -10.84 8.39 19.64
N GLY A 581 -9.64 7.85 19.87
CA GLY A 581 -9.43 6.41 20.03
C GLY A 581 -9.65 5.94 21.49
N VAL A 582 -9.57 4.63 21.69
CA VAL A 582 -9.71 4.00 23.02
C VAL A 582 -8.44 4.25 23.83
N THR A 583 -8.57 4.72 25.06
CA THR A 583 -7.45 4.92 25.99
C THR A 583 -7.25 3.71 26.90
N LYS A 584 -6.02 3.52 27.41
CA LYS A 584 -5.72 2.42 28.36
C LYS A 584 -6.56 2.50 29.64
N ASP A 585 -6.95 3.71 30.04
CA ASP A 585 -7.76 3.94 31.25
C ASP A 585 -9.24 3.62 31.02
N ASP A 586 -9.78 3.90 29.84
CA ASP A 586 -11.17 3.53 29.50
C ASP A 586 -11.32 2.01 29.47
N SER A 587 -10.26 1.29 29.07
CA SER A 587 -10.20 -0.16 29.08
C SER A 587 -10.13 -0.74 30.51
N ALA A 588 -9.51 -0.05 31.45
CA ALA A 588 -9.43 -0.47 32.87
C ALA A 588 -10.70 -0.11 33.66
N ALA A 589 -11.43 0.93 33.26
CA ALA A 589 -12.61 1.43 33.97
C ALA A 589 -13.87 0.64 33.64
N SER A 590 -13.89 -0.18 32.58
CA SER A 590 -15.12 -0.88 32.13
C SER A 590 -15.58 -1.99 33.06
N GLY A 591 -14.72 -2.53 33.95
CA GLY A 591 -15.08 -3.67 34.83
C GLY A 591 -15.57 -4.91 34.06
N HIS A 592 -15.45 -4.90 32.74
CA HIS A 592 -15.94 -5.95 31.88
C HIS A 592 -15.16 -7.25 32.07
N VAL A 593 -15.84 -8.39 32.00
CA VAL A 593 -15.25 -9.73 32.23
C VAL A 593 -14.08 -10.05 31.27
N LEU A 594 -14.01 -9.41 30.10
CA LEU A 594 -12.96 -9.57 29.10
C LEU A 594 -11.82 -8.54 29.25
N SER A 595 -11.93 -7.57 30.15
CA SER A 595 -10.88 -6.56 30.35
C SER A 595 -9.56 -7.22 30.79
N GLY A 596 -8.45 -6.87 30.12
CA GLY A 596 -7.12 -7.45 30.35
C GLY A 596 -6.92 -8.86 29.80
N LYS A 597 -7.95 -9.54 29.28
CA LYS A 597 -7.86 -10.89 28.72
C LYS A 597 -7.33 -10.88 27.28
N THR A 598 -6.59 -11.94 26.93
CA THR A 598 -6.19 -12.22 25.56
C THR A 598 -7.27 -13.05 24.87
N VAL A 599 -7.90 -12.48 23.84
CA VAL A 599 -9.04 -13.07 23.12
C VAL A 599 -8.66 -13.40 21.69
N VAL A 600 -9.14 -14.53 21.18
CA VAL A 600 -9.01 -14.93 19.77
C VAL A 600 -10.39 -15.06 19.13
N LEU A 601 -10.57 -14.47 17.96
CA LEU A 601 -11.77 -14.64 17.14
C LEU A 601 -11.53 -15.74 16.10
N THR A 602 -12.47 -16.69 15.97
CA THR A 602 -12.41 -17.78 14.99
C THR A 602 -13.78 -18.03 14.37
N GLY A 603 -13.82 -18.58 13.16
CA GLY A 603 -15.06 -18.78 12.41
C GLY A 603 -15.69 -17.50 11.87
N THR A 604 -16.84 -17.63 11.24
CA THR A 604 -17.64 -16.52 10.67
C THR A 604 -18.65 -16.06 11.70
N LEU A 605 -18.58 -14.79 12.10
CA LEU A 605 -19.57 -14.15 12.96
C LEU A 605 -20.77 -13.75 12.10
N GLU A 606 -21.99 -13.91 12.62
CA GLU A 606 -23.24 -13.67 11.88
C GLU A 606 -23.79 -12.25 12.09
N GLN A 607 -23.63 -11.71 13.29
CA GLN A 607 -24.23 -10.42 13.70
C GLN A 607 -23.21 -9.28 13.70
N LEU A 608 -21.92 -9.59 13.78
CA LEU A 608 -20.83 -8.62 13.76
C LEU A 608 -19.84 -8.97 12.65
N THR A 609 -19.27 -7.95 12.01
CA THR A 609 -18.06 -8.21 11.24
C THR A 609 -16.91 -8.54 12.20
N ARG A 610 -15.91 -9.28 11.70
CA ARG A 610 -14.71 -9.61 12.51
C ARG A 610 -14.00 -8.35 13.00
N GLN A 611 -14.06 -7.28 12.21
CA GLN A 611 -13.48 -5.99 12.56
C GLN A 611 -14.28 -5.31 13.67
N ASP A 612 -15.61 -5.27 13.56
CA ASP A 612 -16.48 -4.69 14.61
C ASP A 612 -16.34 -5.45 15.94
N ALA A 613 -16.26 -6.79 15.87
CA ALA A 613 -16.03 -7.62 17.05
C ALA A 613 -14.66 -7.33 17.68
N LYS A 614 -13.62 -7.16 16.86
CA LYS A 614 -12.27 -6.80 17.33
C LYS A 614 -12.27 -5.42 18.00
N GLU A 615 -12.85 -4.41 17.36
CA GLU A 615 -12.93 -3.05 17.91
C GLU A 615 -13.73 -3.02 19.23
N LYS A 616 -14.84 -3.75 19.29
CA LYS A 616 -15.61 -3.89 20.53
C LYS A 616 -14.79 -4.56 21.65
N LEU A 617 -14.07 -5.65 21.35
CA LEU A 617 -13.21 -6.32 22.31
C LEU A 617 -12.08 -5.42 22.80
N GLU A 618 -11.41 -4.71 21.89
CA GLU A 618 -10.35 -3.77 22.23
C GLU A 618 -10.89 -2.58 23.03
N SER A 619 -12.11 -2.11 22.75
CA SER A 619 -12.79 -1.07 23.55
C SER A 619 -13.14 -1.52 24.97
N LEU A 620 -13.32 -2.83 25.18
CA LEU A 620 -13.52 -3.43 26.51
C LEU A 620 -12.22 -3.73 27.26
N GLY A 621 -11.07 -3.38 26.65
CA GLY A 621 -9.74 -3.62 27.23
C GLY A 621 -9.19 -5.02 27.01
N ALA A 622 -9.79 -5.82 26.11
CA ALA A 622 -9.26 -7.11 25.73
C ALA A 622 -8.14 -6.96 24.71
N LYS A 623 -7.16 -7.86 24.73
CA LYS A 623 -6.09 -7.97 23.73
C LYS A 623 -6.50 -9.00 22.68
N VAL A 624 -6.82 -8.56 21.47
CA VAL A 624 -7.19 -9.48 20.39
C VAL A 624 -5.95 -9.98 19.65
N THR A 625 -5.81 -11.31 19.52
CA THR A 625 -4.69 -11.96 18.84
C THR A 625 -5.18 -12.87 17.71
N GLY A 626 -4.33 -13.12 16.71
CA GLY A 626 -4.67 -13.93 15.54
C GLY A 626 -4.55 -15.43 15.74
N SER A 627 -3.87 -15.90 16.79
CA SER A 627 -3.57 -17.33 17.02
C SER A 627 -3.84 -17.75 18.46
N VAL A 628 -4.32 -18.98 18.62
CA VAL A 628 -4.58 -19.60 19.93
C VAL A 628 -3.27 -20.15 20.50
N SER A 629 -2.95 -19.76 21.74
CA SER A 629 -1.77 -20.21 22.47
C SER A 629 -2.09 -20.41 23.95
N LYS A 630 -1.17 -20.97 24.75
CA LYS A 630 -1.31 -21.08 26.22
C LYS A 630 -1.54 -19.74 26.94
N LYS A 631 -1.35 -18.59 26.25
CA LYS A 631 -1.59 -17.25 26.76
C LYS A 631 -2.96 -16.68 26.34
N THR A 632 -3.77 -17.47 25.62
CA THR A 632 -5.12 -17.10 25.23
C THR A 632 -6.07 -17.43 26.37
N ASP A 633 -6.86 -16.45 26.79
CA ASP A 633 -7.81 -16.62 27.89
C ASP A 633 -9.20 -17.04 27.39
N VAL A 634 -9.65 -16.49 26.25
CA VAL A 634 -10.95 -16.76 25.67
C VAL A 634 -10.86 -16.87 24.16
N VAL A 635 -11.60 -17.82 23.59
CA VAL A 635 -11.81 -17.91 22.13
C VAL A 635 -13.28 -17.65 21.85
N ILE A 636 -13.57 -16.65 21.02
CA ILE A 636 -14.94 -16.39 20.53
C ILE A 636 -15.08 -17.09 19.18
N ALA A 637 -15.96 -18.07 19.13
CA ALA A 637 -16.18 -18.92 17.98
C ALA A 637 -17.51 -18.60 17.29
N GLY A 638 -17.44 -18.18 16.03
CA GLY A 638 -18.58 -18.09 15.13
C GLY A 638 -18.84 -19.41 14.39
N HIS A 639 -19.67 -19.36 13.34
CA HIS A 639 -19.96 -20.51 12.49
C HIS A 639 -18.68 -21.00 11.77
N SER A 640 -18.58 -22.33 11.58
CA SER A 640 -17.46 -22.98 10.90
C SER A 640 -16.10 -22.66 11.51
N ALA A 641 -16.02 -22.54 12.84
CA ALA A 641 -14.78 -22.34 13.56
C ALA A 641 -13.87 -23.58 13.39
N GLY A 642 -12.75 -23.43 12.65
CA GLY A 642 -11.84 -24.50 12.27
C GLY A 642 -10.81 -24.86 13.35
N SER A 643 -9.56 -25.07 12.92
CA SER A 643 -8.43 -25.57 13.74
C SER A 643 -8.17 -24.78 15.04
N LYS A 644 -8.51 -23.50 15.08
CA LYS A 644 -8.39 -22.66 16.30
C LYS A 644 -9.32 -23.08 17.41
N LEU A 645 -10.54 -23.50 17.07
CA LEU A 645 -11.49 -24.02 18.05
C LEU A 645 -11.02 -25.36 18.62
N THR A 646 -10.53 -26.25 17.74
CA THR A 646 -9.95 -27.54 18.17
C THR A 646 -8.78 -27.32 19.12
N LYS A 647 -7.87 -26.41 18.76
CA LYS A 647 -6.70 -26.07 19.58
C LYS A 647 -7.08 -25.41 20.91
N ALA A 648 -8.13 -24.59 20.94
CA ALA A 648 -8.65 -24.03 22.17
C ALA A 648 -9.17 -25.12 23.13
N ASN A 649 -9.94 -26.06 22.60
CA ASN A 649 -10.43 -27.21 23.35
C ASN A 649 -9.29 -28.11 23.88
N ASP A 650 -8.28 -28.38 23.04
CA ASP A 650 -7.10 -29.17 23.42
C ASP A 650 -6.28 -28.50 24.53
N LEU A 651 -6.24 -27.18 24.56
CA LEU A 651 -5.54 -26.39 25.57
C LEU A 651 -6.41 -26.05 26.79
N GLY A 652 -7.70 -26.47 26.80
CA GLY A 652 -8.64 -26.18 27.88
C GLY A 652 -8.98 -24.69 28.01
N ILE A 653 -8.91 -23.93 26.90
CA ILE A 653 -9.21 -22.51 26.88
C ILE A 653 -10.74 -22.31 26.82
N GLU A 654 -11.22 -21.32 27.53
CA GLU A 654 -12.64 -20.96 27.55
C GLU A 654 -13.12 -20.53 26.16
N VAL A 655 -14.19 -21.15 25.65
CA VAL A 655 -14.77 -20.85 24.34
C VAL A 655 -16.15 -20.23 24.52
N TRP A 656 -16.32 -19.06 23.90
CA TRP A 656 -17.60 -18.34 23.85
C TRP A 656 -18.19 -18.44 22.44
N SER A 657 -19.50 -18.52 22.34
CA SER A 657 -20.22 -18.27 21.10
C SER A 657 -20.30 -16.76 20.82
N GLU A 658 -20.60 -16.40 19.57
CA GLU A 658 -20.89 -14.99 19.23
C GLU A 658 -22.03 -14.43 20.08
N GLN A 659 -23.07 -15.21 20.35
CA GLN A 659 -24.20 -14.80 21.18
C GLN A 659 -23.76 -14.52 22.63
N GLN A 660 -22.92 -15.36 23.22
CA GLN A 660 -22.36 -15.12 24.55
C GLN A 660 -21.53 -13.84 24.62
N PHE A 661 -20.78 -13.56 23.54
CA PHE A 661 -20.06 -12.30 23.44
C PHE A 661 -21.01 -11.10 23.36
N LEU A 662 -22.04 -11.17 22.52
CA LEU A 662 -23.04 -10.10 22.39
C LEU A 662 -23.82 -9.89 23.69
N ASP A 663 -24.19 -10.97 24.38
CA ASP A 663 -24.88 -10.89 25.69
C ASP A 663 -24.00 -10.26 26.77
N SER A 664 -22.66 -10.39 26.63
CA SER A 664 -21.71 -9.72 27.53
C SER A 664 -21.56 -8.22 27.28
N LEU A 665 -22.01 -7.72 26.11
CA LEU A 665 -22.04 -6.30 25.76
C LEU A 665 -23.28 -5.57 26.23
N ALA A 666 -24.36 -6.32 26.61
CA ALA A 666 -25.63 -5.77 27.11
C ALA A 666 -25.53 -5.47 28.61
#